data_f9a3cdea3dec53f64454b5fa73311495
#
_entry.id   f9a3cdea3dec53f64454b5fa73311495
#
_cell.length_a   1.000
_cell.length_b   1.000
_cell.length_c   1.000
_cell.angle_alpha   90.00
_cell.angle_beta   90.00
_cell.angle_gamma   90.00
#
_symmetry.space_group_name_H-M   'P 1'
#
loop_
_entity.id
_entity.type
_entity.pdbx_description
1 polymer ?
#
loop_
_entity_poly.entity_id
_entity_poly.type
_entity_poly.pdbx_seq_one_letter_code
_entity_poly.pdbx_strand_id
1 'polypeptide(L)'
;MRPWCRFTAALFLAFWLAATAAAQRAAQEGLPPLPADTGTSGLVQAIRHLRNTGRLLHTTAHPDDEDGGMMTLESRGDGVHVTLLTLNRGEGGQNRTGSGLFDELGVLRTLELTASDRYYGVEQRFTRVCDFGFSKTSEETFQKWGQEIPLGDMVRVIRTFRPDVIVSRFQGNSNDGHGNHQAAGILTKEAFRAAADPNRFPEQIKEGLLPLQAKKLYIGTGFRENPDYTVMLETTQDSPLLGMNFQQFAMQGLKHQISQGAGQWNLSPGKRFTRYKLIDSVLPNTLDAKGHERDFFDGVDTSIGGLVKRLGPEAHRSEALAVMFHDLQTSLDEAAGLAEKDPKGAAKSLADADAILTKLIDEIGHAGISNVAQNDVMAHLPSHAEIEHAINLAEGVSLEAKLDATAAPSSELIVPGQQFAVSVKLHAPEGAHILRASIAAPEDWSVRETDNEKSPLERHFSVKVAVSAQYTKPYFHRDNPDVDPIYKIDNPADLGLPLTPRPVRAEIEYELNGVKSRVSQLVEADSVLEGGTRPAPLSVAPEASVLFADASRVVRVGETQPVEVTVRVRSNVPEIRDGSLSILPAAGWRVEPTSQLVQIQGKGAERSFKFFLFPNADREMRFQIHAKLSVNGRDYDQGFSTVSRPDLATAYYYQPAMQRVSVVRLALPQSYEVGYIMGAGDDIPSVLRQAGLNLRMISPQELATGDLSRYNAIVLGIRAYDVNEDVRKNNARLLSFVEKGGTLVVQYNSGTSEFNSGNYTPYPAELGRGRVSVEQAPVEILDPRDFIFNDPNDIVQSDFDGWIQERGLYFMSSWGGKFVPLLRSNDPGEPPQDGGLLRASYGKGTYVYTGYAFFRQLPYGVPGALRLFVNILSAHQ
;
A
#
# COMPACT_ATOMS: atom_id res chain seq x y z
N MET A 1 -42.69 21.46 3.23
CA MET A 1 -41.35 21.10 2.74
C MET A 1 -41.48 19.95 1.78
N ARG A 2 -40.93 20.07 0.59
CA ARG A 2 -41.29 19.26 -0.58
C ARG A 2 -40.72 17.82 -0.49
N PRO A 3 -41.43 16.78 -0.97
CA PRO A 3 -41.00 15.38 -0.91
C PRO A 3 -39.71 15.06 -1.71
N TRP A 4 -39.20 15.97 -2.47
CA TRP A 4 -38.00 15.76 -3.33
C TRP A 4 -36.65 15.64 -2.59
N CYS A 5 -36.55 16.19 -1.38
CA CYS A 5 -35.31 16.09 -0.58
C CYS A 5 -35.11 14.71 0.06
N ARG A 6 -36.16 13.86 0.15
CA ARG A 6 -36.02 12.51 0.76
C ARG A 6 -35.54 11.46 -0.23
N PHE A 7 -35.87 11.61 -1.52
CA PHE A 7 -35.40 10.71 -2.58
C PHE A 7 -33.91 10.90 -2.91
N THR A 8 -33.39 12.11 -2.79
CA THR A 8 -31.99 12.41 -3.07
C THR A 8 -31.02 11.84 -2.03
N ALA A 9 -31.40 11.78 -0.75
CA ALA A 9 -30.52 11.26 0.29
C ALA A 9 -30.38 9.73 0.22
N ALA A 10 -31.45 8.99 -0.06
CA ALA A 10 -31.40 7.53 -0.21
C ALA A 10 -30.68 7.11 -1.51
N LEU A 11 -30.85 7.84 -2.60
CA LEU A 11 -30.13 7.65 -3.84
C LEU A 11 -28.64 7.99 -3.69
N PHE A 12 -28.28 9.03 -2.93
CA PHE A 12 -26.89 9.36 -2.63
C PHE A 12 -26.22 8.29 -1.79
N LEU A 13 -26.90 7.72 -0.77
CA LEU A 13 -26.33 6.67 0.08
C LEU A 13 -26.14 5.35 -0.69
N ALA A 14 -27.12 4.96 -1.52
CA ALA A 14 -27.00 3.79 -2.38
C ALA A 14 -25.90 3.95 -3.45
N PHE A 15 -25.72 5.14 -3.97
CA PHE A 15 -24.63 5.45 -4.91
C PHE A 15 -23.25 5.41 -4.23
N TRP A 16 -23.15 5.87 -2.97
CA TRP A 16 -21.92 5.81 -2.18
C TRP A 16 -21.54 4.37 -1.79
N LEU A 17 -22.49 3.55 -1.37
CA LEU A 17 -22.25 2.14 -1.03
C LEU A 17 -21.86 1.32 -2.28
N ALA A 18 -22.51 1.58 -3.41
CA ALA A 18 -22.15 0.95 -4.68
C ALA A 18 -20.78 1.42 -5.20
N ALA A 19 -20.45 2.71 -5.02
CA ALA A 19 -19.15 3.25 -5.40
C ALA A 19 -18.01 2.69 -4.52
N THR A 20 -18.23 2.48 -3.22
CA THR A 20 -17.23 1.92 -2.32
C THR A 20 -16.92 0.45 -2.62
N ALA A 21 -17.94 -0.38 -2.82
CA ALA A 21 -17.74 -1.78 -3.21
C ALA A 21 -17.08 -1.93 -4.60
N ALA A 22 -17.42 -1.04 -5.55
CA ALA A 22 -16.79 -1.01 -6.86
C ALA A 22 -15.32 -0.57 -6.80
N ALA A 23 -15.01 0.42 -5.99
CA ALA A 23 -13.66 0.96 -5.85
C ALA A 23 -12.68 -0.03 -5.22
N GLN A 24 -13.15 -0.85 -4.28
CA GLN A 24 -12.33 -1.86 -3.63
C GLN A 24 -12.00 -3.02 -4.57
N ARG A 25 -12.96 -3.48 -5.36
CA ARG A 25 -12.68 -4.43 -6.44
C ARG A 25 -11.62 -3.88 -7.40
N ALA A 26 -11.56 -2.56 -7.60
CA ALA A 26 -10.60 -1.94 -8.52
C ALA A 26 -9.12 -2.19 -8.15
N ALA A 27 -8.77 -2.20 -6.87
CA ALA A 27 -7.40 -2.51 -6.45
C ALA A 27 -7.07 -4.01 -6.57
N GLN A 28 -8.10 -4.87 -6.56
CA GLN A 28 -7.97 -6.32 -6.71
C GLN A 28 -8.15 -6.79 -8.16
N GLU A 29 -8.72 -5.95 -9.03
CA GLU A 29 -9.01 -6.25 -10.42
C GLU A 29 -7.73 -6.15 -11.28
N GLY A 30 -7.63 -7.02 -12.28
CA GLY A 30 -6.42 -7.24 -13.07
C GLY A 30 -5.62 -8.45 -12.62
N LEU A 31 -6.09 -9.15 -11.55
CA LEU A 31 -5.61 -10.45 -11.17
C LEU A 31 -6.72 -11.50 -11.38
N PRO A 32 -6.36 -12.73 -11.82
CA PRO A 32 -7.37 -13.79 -11.98
C PRO A 32 -8.02 -14.10 -10.62
N PRO A 33 -9.32 -14.47 -10.59
CA PRO A 33 -9.98 -14.86 -9.35
C PRO A 33 -9.26 -16.05 -8.71
N LEU A 34 -9.31 -16.14 -7.36
CA LEU A 34 -8.77 -17.30 -6.66
C LEU A 34 -9.63 -18.53 -7.00
N PRO A 35 -9.04 -19.73 -7.09
CA PRO A 35 -9.82 -20.95 -7.31
C PRO A 35 -10.97 -21.12 -6.31
N ALA A 36 -10.79 -20.70 -5.06
CA ALA A 36 -11.80 -20.73 -4.02
C ALA A 36 -13.01 -19.80 -4.31
N ASP A 37 -12.84 -18.77 -5.14
CA ASP A 37 -13.86 -17.77 -5.46
C ASP A 37 -14.61 -18.09 -6.78
N THR A 38 -14.38 -19.26 -7.36
CA THR A 38 -14.98 -19.70 -8.62
C THR A 38 -15.79 -20.99 -8.47
N GLY A 39 -16.67 -21.24 -9.44
CA GLY A 39 -17.46 -22.47 -9.48
C GLY A 39 -18.27 -22.70 -8.21
N THR A 40 -18.44 -23.97 -7.84
CA THR A 40 -19.25 -24.36 -6.67
C THR A 40 -18.70 -23.81 -5.36
N SER A 41 -17.38 -23.79 -5.17
CA SER A 41 -16.77 -23.23 -3.95
C SER A 41 -17.07 -21.74 -3.80
N GLY A 42 -16.93 -20.99 -4.90
CA GLY A 42 -17.27 -19.56 -4.93
C GLY A 42 -18.74 -19.31 -4.65
N LEU A 43 -19.65 -20.11 -5.25
CA LEU A 43 -21.10 -20.03 -5.00
C LEU A 43 -21.43 -20.26 -3.52
N VAL A 44 -20.90 -21.31 -2.92
CA VAL A 44 -21.16 -21.63 -1.50
C VAL A 44 -20.67 -20.50 -0.60
N GLN A 45 -19.48 -19.94 -0.88
CA GLN A 45 -18.96 -18.80 -0.12
C GLN A 45 -19.82 -17.54 -0.31
N ALA A 46 -20.20 -17.21 -1.55
CA ALA A 46 -21.06 -16.06 -1.83
C ALA A 46 -22.40 -16.15 -1.06
N ILE A 47 -23.06 -17.31 -1.11
CA ILE A 47 -24.33 -17.51 -0.37
C ILE A 47 -24.11 -17.47 1.14
N ARG A 48 -22.97 -17.94 1.65
CA ARG A 48 -22.62 -17.84 3.08
C ARG A 48 -22.57 -16.38 3.53
N HIS A 49 -21.91 -15.49 2.76
CA HIS A 49 -21.89 -14.06 3.02
C HIS A 49 -23.28 -13.42 2.96
N LEU A 50 -24.11 -13.79 1.96
CA LEU A 50 -25.48 -13.28 1.85
C LEU A 50 -26.36 -13.61 3.06
N ARG A 51 -26.09 -14.71 3.77
CA ARG A 51 -26.86 -15.19 4.92
C ARG A 51 -26.40 -14.62 6.26
N ASN A 52 -25.22 -14.02 6.31
CA ASN A 52 -24.63 -13.46 7.52
C ASN A 52 -24.61 -11.93 7.45
N THR A 53 -25.25 -11.28 8.42
CA THR A 53 -25.32 -9.81 8.49
C THR A 53 -24.28 -9.22 9.42
N GLY A 54 -23.46 -10.05 10.08
CA GLY A 54 -22.41 -9.63 11.01
C GLY A 54 -21.33 -8.82 10.31
N ARG A 55 -20.91 -7.71 10.92
CA ARG A 55 -19.90 -6.81 10.37
C ARG A 55 -18.78 -6.60 11.38
N LEU A 56 -17.55 -6.92 10.99
CA LEU A 56 -16.35 -6.83 11.81
C LEU A 56 -15.36 -5.83 11.20
N LEU A 57 -14.94 -4.86 11.98
CA LEU A 57 -13.85 -3.95 11.62
C LEU A 57 -12.58 -4.37 12.35
N HIS A 58 -11.54 -4.79 11.62
CA HIS A 58 -10.22 -5.04 12.16
C HIS A 58 -9.33 -3.81 11.95
N THR A 59 -8.64 -3.33 13.01
CA THR A 59 -7.78 -2.14 12.93
C THR A 59 -6.32 -2.48 13.18
N THR A 60 -5.43 -1.96 12.32
CA THR A 60 -3.98 -2.16 12.36
C THR A 60 -3.24 -0.83 12.12
N ALA A 61 -1.93 -0.79 12.32
CA ALA A 61 -1.12 0.38 12.05
C ALA A 61 -0.51 0.37 10.65
N HIS A 62 0.14 -0.72 10.26
CA HIS A 62 0.84 -0.88 8.98
C HIS A 62 0.31 -2.09 8.21
N PRO A 63 0.54 -2.18 6.88
CA PRO A 63 0.49 -3.45 6.17
C PRO A 63 1.44 -4.46 6.84
N ASP A 64 1.02 -5.72 7.00
CA ASP A 64 1.63 -6.87 7.69
C ASP A 64 1.32 -7.03 9.20
N ASP A 65 0.62 -6.09 9.80
CA ASP A 65 0.17 -6.20 11.19
C ASP A 65 -1.10 -7.05 11.36
N GLU A 66 -1.82 -7.29 10.29
CA GLU A 66 -3.15 -7.91 10.30
C GLU A 66 -3.14 -9.35 10.80
N ASP A 67 -4.21 -9.75 11.49
CA ASP A 67 -4.47 -11.14 11.84
C ASP A 67 -5.19 -11.87 10.69
N GLY A 68 -4.45 -12.23 9.65
CA GLY A 68 -5.00 -12.88 8.47
C GLY A 68 -5.72 -14.18 8.78
N GLY A 69 -5.26 -14.95 9.76
CA GLY A 69 -5.91 -16.21 10.18
C GLY A 69 -7.30 -15.97 10.77
N MET A 70 -7.43 -15.00 11.66
CA MET A 70 -8.69 -14.58 12.25
C MET A 70 -9.66 -14.07 11.16
N MET A 71 -9.21 -13.15 10.33
CA MET A 71 -10.04 -12.56 9.28
C MET A 71 -10.52 -13.61 8.27
N THR A 72 -9.66 -14.57 7.90
CA THR A 72 -10.02 -15.66 7.00
C THR A 72 -11.06 -16.59 7.63
N LEU A 73 -10.96 -16.87 8.92
CA LEU A 73 -11.96 -17.67 9.65
C LEU A 73 -13.30 -16.93 9.67
N GLU A 74 -13.33 -15.67 10.09
CA GLU A 74 -14.55 -14.87 10.19
C GLU A 74 -15.22 -14.68 8.82
N SER A 75 -14.45 -14.25 7.82
CA SER A 75 -15.01 -13.98 6.50
C SER A 75 -15.33 -15.27 5.74
N ARG A 76 -14.32 -16.09 5.42
CA ARG A 76 -14.51 -17.26 4.57
C ARG A 76 -15.10 -18.46 5.32
N GLY A 77 -14.85 -18.58 6.62
CA GLY A 77 -15.43 -19.61 7.48
C GLY A 77 -16.87 -19.32 7.85
N ASP A 78 -17.13 -18.17 8.44
CA ASP A 78 -18.42 -17.84 9.04
C ASP A 78 -19.29 -16.90 8.18
N GLY A 79 -18.72 -16.33 7.12
CA GLY A 79 -19.43 -15.46 6.19
C GLY A 79 -19.63 -14.03 6.72
N VAL A 80 -18.89 -13.63 7.75
CA VAL A 80 -18.92 -12.28 8.30
C VAL A 80 -18.35 -11.29 7.28
N HIS A 81 -18.97 -10.11 7.15
CA HIS A 81 -18.42 -9.01 6.37
C HIS A 81 -17.30 -8.35 7.15
N VAL A 82 -16.05 -8.53 6.71
CA VAL A 82 -14.87 -8.02 7.41
C VAL A 82 -14.25 -6.87 6.62
N THR A 83 -13.99 -5.77 7.31
CA THR A 83 -13.18 -4.65 6.78
C THR A 83 -11.89 -4.55 7.60
N LEU A 84 -10.76 -4.49 6.91
CA LEU A 84 -9.47 -4.16 7.49
C LEU A 84 -9.22 -2.66 7.33
N LEU A 85 -8.99 -1.98 8.44
CA LEU A 85 -8.57 -0.58 8.47
C LEU A 85 -7.12 -0.49 8.92
N THR A 86 -6.23 -0.21 7.99
CA THR A 86 -4.80 0.01 8.26
C THR A 86 -4.54 1.51 8.29
N LEU A 87 -3.90 2.03 9.37
CA LEU A 87 -3.80 3.47 9.55
C LEU A 87 -2.93 4.13 8.48
N ASN A 88 -1.78 3.56 8.15
CA ASN A 88 -0.87 4.07 7.13
C ASN A 88 -0.55 3.00 6.06
N ARG A 89 0.23 3.35 5.06
CA ARG A 89 0.59 2.45 3.94
C ARG A 89 2.01 1.87 4.06
N GLY A 90 2.69 2.10 5.19
CA GLY A 90 4.04 1.61 5.45
C GLY A 90 5.14 2.36 4.69
N GLU A 91 4.93 3.63 4.36
CA GLU A 91 5.80 4.49 3.54
C GLU A 91 7.18 4.70 4.16
N GLY A 92 7.24 4.80 5.49
CA GLY A 92 8.45 4.99 6.26
C GLY A 92 9.28 3.72 6.46
N GLY A 93 8.77 2.59 6.03
CA GLY A 93 9.42 1.30 6.17
C GLY A 93 10.66 1.12 5.29
N GLN A 94 11.21 -0.07 5.35
CA GLN A 94 12.35 -0.51 4.55
C GLN A 94 11.86 -1.39 3.41
N ASN A 95 12.41 -1.22 2.22
CA ASN A 95 12.06 -2.04 1.06
C ASN A 95 13.08 -3.18 0.90
N ARG A 96 12.62 -4.43 0.85
CA ARG A 96 13.46 -5.60 0.56
C ARG A 96 13.62 -5.91 -0.92
N THR A 97 12.82 -5.26 -1.77
CA THR A 97 12.70 -5.60 -3.20
C THR A 97 13.29 -4.54 -4.13
N GLY A 98 13.73 -3.40 -3.61
CA GLY A 98 14.26 -2.32 -4.42
C GLY A 98 14.60 -1.06 -3.64
N SER A 99 14.99 -0.01 -4.35
CA SER A 99 15.35 1.29 -3.77
C SER A 99 14.15 2.24 -3.57
N GLY A 100 12.95 1.88 -4.08
CA GLY A 100 11.75 2.69 -3.91
C GLY A 100 11.39 2.85 -2.43
N LEU A 101 11.26 4.08 -1.97
CA LEU A 101 10.96 4.47 -0.61
C LEU A 101 9.79 5.47 -0.60
N PHE A 102 9.31 5.80 0.59
CA PHE A 102 8.26 6.79 0.82
C PHE A 102 6.97 6.44 0.06
N ASP A 103 6.35 7.36 -0.65
CA ASP A 103 5.04 7.16 -1.28
C ASP A 103 5.03 6.05 -2.33
N GLU A 104 6.13 5.84 -3.06
CA GLU A 104 6.25 4.72 -3.99
C GLU A 104 6.17 3.36 -3.26
N LEU A 105 6.86 3.25 -2.12
CA LEU A 105 6.75 2.09 -1.25
C LEU A 105 5.34 1.93 -0.68
N GLY A 106 4.68 3.03 -0.31
CA GLY A 106 3.30 3.02 0.15
C GLY A 106 2.32 2.50 -0.90
N VAL A 107 2.51 2.87 -2.17
CA VAL A 107 1.73 2.32 -3.29
C VAL A 107 2.01 0.83 -3.47
N LEU A 108 3.28 0.41 -3.45
CA LEU A 108 3.66 -1.00 -3.54
C LEU A 108 3.01 -1.83 -2.41
N ARG A 109 3.13 -1.37 -1.17
CA ARG A 109 2.57 -2.08 0.00
C ARG A 109 1.05 -2.09 0.00
N THR A 110 0.41 -1.06 -0.55
CA THR A 110 -1.04 -1.07 -0.79
C THR A 110 -1.43 -2.20 -1.75
N LEU A 111 -0.69 -2.39 -2.84
CA LEU A 111 -0.92 -3.51 -3.76
C LEU A 111 -0.64 -4.88 -3.11
N GLU A 112 0.42 -4.98 -2.32
CA GLU A 112 0.77 -6.21 -1.58
C GLU A 112 -0.33 -6.59 -0.58
N LEU A 113 -0.81 -5.61 0.21
CA LEU A 113 -1.87 -5.84 1.19
C LEU A 113 -3.19 -6.20 0.51
N THR A 114 -3.60 -5.48 -0.55
CA THR A 114 -4.83 -5.81 -1.27
C THR A 114 -4.76 -7.18 -1.96
N ALA A 115 -3.59 -7.63 -2.40
CA ALA A 115 -3.40 -8.99 -2.87
C ALA A 115 -3.58 -10.02 -1.73
N SER A 116 -3.12 -9.71 -0.51
CA SER A 116 -3.34 -10.53 0.69
C SER A 116 -4.82 -10.59 1.08
N ASP A 117 -5.52 -9.46 1.03
CA ASP A 117 -6.93 -9.31 1.40
C ASP A 117 -7.86 -10.22 0.59
N ARG A 118 -7.48 -10.53 -0.66
CA ARG A 118 -8.22 -11.50 -1.50
C ARG A 118 -8.28 -12.87 -0.84
N TYR A 119 -7.18 -13.30 -0.21
CA TYR A 119 -7.14 -14.57 0.52
C TYR A 119 -7.93 -14.47 1.82
N TYR A 120 -7.82 -13.36 2.52
CA TYR A 120 -8.59 -13.14 3.76
C TYR A 120 -10.10 -12.99 3.49
N GLY A 121 -10.49 -12.56 2.29
CA GLY A 121 -11.89 -12.29 1.93
C GLY A 121 -12.40 -11.01 2.58
N VAL A 122 -11.58 -9.97 2.66
CA VAL A 122 -11.87 -8.74 3.40
C VAL A 122 -11.78 -7.49 2.52
N GLU A 123 -12.35 -6.42 3.04
CA GLU A 123 -12.28 -5.08 2.48
C GLU A 123 -11.16 -4.26 3.12
N GLN A 124 -10.36 -3.55 2.29
CA GLN A 124 -9.30 -2.66 2.76
C GLN A 124 -9.75 -1.21 2.86
N ARG A 125 -9.37 -0.56 3.95
CA ARG A 125 -9.48 0.88 4.15
C ARG A 125 -8.19 1.46 4.74
N PHE A 126 -7.91 2.74 4.45
CA PHE A 126 -6.77 3.47 5.00
C PHE A 126 -7.20 4.81 5.60
N THR A 127 -6.40 5.35 6.52
CA THR A 127 -6.49 6.75 6.94
C THR A 127 -5.52 7.62 6.11
N ARG A 128 -5.47 8.92 6.40
CA ARG A 128 -4.57 9.87 5.74
C ARG A 128 -3.18 9.97 6.37
N VAL A 129 -2.92 9.29 7.46
CA VAL A 129 -1.59 9.36 8.07
C VAL A 129 -0.59 8.53 7.29
N CYS A 130 0.65 9.02 7.25
CA CYS A 130 1.76 8.31 6.62
C CYS A 130 2.64 7.66 7.68
N ASP A 131 3.22 6.53 7.34
CA ASP A 131 4.33 5.99 8.13
C ASP A 131 5.56 6.89 7.95
N PHE A 132 6.04 7.44 9.04
CA PHE A 132 7.25 8.28 9.08
C PHE A 132 8.47 7.49 9.60
N GLY A 133 8.39 6.16 9.63
CA GLY A 133 9.38 5.27 10.19
C GLY A 133 9.07 4.87 11.64
N PHE A 134 10.04 4.27 12.30
CA PHE A 134 9.85 3.75 13.64
C PHE A 134 9.72 4.85 14.68
N SER A 135 8.70 4.79 15.50
CA SER A 135 8.54 5.57 16.72
C SER A 135 8.54 4.65 17.95
N LYS A 136 8.97 5.15 19.10
CA LYS A 136 9.08 4.36 20.33
C LYS A 136 7.84 4.51 21.23
N THR A 137 7.16 5.64 21.13
CA THR A 137 6.00 5.94 21.97
C THR A 137 4.84 6.49 21.14
N SER A 138 3.62 6.38 21.65
CA SER A 138 2.44 7.01 21.08
C SER A 138 2.54 8.53 21.04
N GLU A 139 3.22 9.14 22.02
CA GLU A 139 3.43 10.59 22.08
C GLU A 139 4.27 11.07 20.89
N GLU A 140 5.35 10.37 20.54
CA GLU A 140 6.15 10.65 19.35
C GLU A 140 5.29 10.56 18.08
N THR A 141 4.46 9.53 17.99
CA THR A 141 3.56 9.34 16.85
C THR A 141 2.53 10.48 16.76
N PHE A 142 1.89 10.85 17.87
CA PHE A 142 0.91 11.93 17.87
C PHE A 142 1.53 13.33 17.65
N GLN A 143 2.81 13.53 17.97
CA GLN A 143 3.52 14.76 17.59
C GLN A 143 3.62 14.90 16.06
N LYS A 144 3.74 13.80 15.32
CA LYS A 144 3.79 13.78 13.84
C LYS A 144 2.39 13.80 13.23
N TRP A 145 1.51 12.88 13.60
CA TRP A 145 0.20 12.72 12.96
C TRP A 145 -0.86 13.70 13.47
N GLY A 146 -0.70 14.23 14.69
CA GLY A 146 -1.81 14.72 15.46
C GLY A 146 -2.73 13.56 15.90
N GLN A 147 -3.78 13.86 16.62
CA GLN A 147 -4.75 12.85 17.07
C GLN A 147 -6.08 12.96 16.31
N GLU A 148 -6.54 14.16 16.02
CA GLU A 148 -7.87 14.41 15.45
C GLU A 148 -8.01 13.93 14.00
N ILE A 149 -6.96 14.03 13.17
CA ILE A 149 -7.02 13.63 11.76
C ILE A 149 -7.23 12.11 11.63
N PRO A 150 -6.36 11.23 12.18
CA PRO A 150 -6.58 9.80 12.08
C PRO A 150 -7.85 9.35 12.82
N LEU A 151 -8.21 9.95 13.94
CA LEU A 151 -9.44 9.64 14.64
C LEU A 151 -10.67 9.96 13.77
N GLY A 152 -10.69 11.12 13.11
CA GLY A 152 -11.76 11.49 12.20
C GLY A 152 -11.92 10.55 11.02
N ASP A 153 -10.80 10.07 10.45
CA ASP A 153 -10.81 9.09 9.37
C ASP A 153 -11.34 7.73 9.85
N MET A 154 -10.92 7.27 11.03
CA MET A 154 -11.44 6.02 11.63
C MET A 154 -12.94 6.12 11.92
N VAL A 155 -13.40 7.24 12.47
CA VAL A 155 -14.83 7.52 12.71
C VAL A 155 -15.62 7.50 11.40
N ARG A 156 -15.07 8.06 10.32
CA ARG A 156 -15.66 8.01 8.98
C ARG A 156 -15.84 6.57 8.51
N VAL A 157 -14.80 5.74 8.64
CA VAL A 157 -14.87 4.30 8.26
C VAL A 157 -15.93 3.58 9.09
N ILE A 158 -15.97 3.79 10.41
CA ILE A 158 -16.98 3.18 11.30
C ILE A 158 -18.39 3.61 10.89
N ARG A 159 -18.63 4.89 10.65
CA ARG A 159 -19.96 5.41 10.24
C ARG A 159 -20.39 4.92 8.86
N THR A 160 -19.42 4.69 7.96
CA THR A 160 -19.66 4.18 6.59
C THR A 160 -19.89 2.67 6.59
N PHE A 161 -18.96 1.92 7.18
CA PHE A 161 -18.99 0.45 7.20
C PHE A 161 -20.04 -0.09 8.19
N ARG A 162 -20.31 0.62 9.30
CA ARG A 162 -21.28 0.27 10.35
C ARG A 162 -21.00 -1.10 11.00
N PRO A 163 -19.82 -1.32 11.60
CA PRO A 163 -19.47 -2.59 12.22
C PRO A 163 -20.32 -2.86 13.47
N ASP A 164 -20.68 -4.14 13.70
CA ASP A 164 -21.17 -4.61 14.99
C ASP A 164 -20.03 -4.76 16.00
N VAL A 165 -18.89 -5.24 15.51
CA VAL A 165 -17.71 -5.56 16.32
C VAL A 165 -16.50 -4.84 15.77
N ILE A 166 -15.73 -4.24 16.67
CA ILE A 166 -14.41 -3.66 16.36
C ILE A 166 -13.34 -4.48 17.06
N VAL A 167 -12.34 -4.90 16.32
CA VAL A 167 -11.22 -5.72 16.81
C VAL A 167 -9.92 -4.96 16.56
N SER A 168 -9.33 -4.39 17.58
CA SER A 168 -8.01 -3.75 17.51
C SER A 168 -6.91 -4.81 17.54
N ARG A 169 -5.95 -4.74 16.61
CA ARG A 169 -4.75 -5.57 16.67
C ARG A 169 -3.94 -5.25 17.92
N PHE A 170 -3.89 -3.98 18.31
CA PHE A 170 -3.03 -3.42 19.34
C PHE A 170 -3.78 -3.02 20.61
N GLN A 171 -3.03 -3.02 21.72
CA GLN A 171 -3.57 -2.71 23.03
C GLN A 171 -3.63 -1.21 23.31
N GLY A 172 -2.82 -0.41 22.62
CA GLY A 172 -2.64 1.01 22.88
C GLY A 172 -1.80 1.29 24.12
N ASN A 173 -0.71 0.56 24.27
CA ASN A 173 0.27 0.75 25.36
C ASN A 173 1.67 0.26 24.93
N SER A 174 2.66 0.39 25.82
CA SER A 174 4.05 0.04 25.52
C SER A 174 4.31 -1.44 25.18
N ASN A 175 3.38 -2.36 25.47
CA ASN A 175 3.50 -3.76 25.05
C ASN A 175 3.40 -3.94 23.54
N ASP A 176 2.82 -2.97 22.83
CA ASP A 176 2.74 -2.97 21.37
C ASP A 176 4.09 -2.64 20.70
N GLY A 177 5.07 -2.19 21.47
CA GLY A 177 6.46 -1.94 21.07
C GLY A 177 6.66 -0.69 20.24
N HIS A 178 6.01 -0.59 19.07
CA HIS A 178 6.10 0.56 18.15
C HIS A 178 5.09 1.65 18.54
N GLY A 179 5.47 2.92 18.46
CA GLY A 179 4.57 4.04 18.77
C GLY A 179 3.35 4.11 17.87
N ASN A 180 3.51 3.81 16.56
CA ASN A 180 2.38 3.75 15.64
C ASN A 180 1.38 2.65 16.03
N HIS A 181 1.85 1.51 16.54
CA HIS A 181 0.99 0.45 17.07
C HIS A 181 0.21 0.91 18.30
N GLN A 182 0.93 1.57 19.24
CA GLN A 182 0.30 2.14 20.43
C GLN A 182 -0.78 3.17 20.06
N ALA A 183 -0.45 4.06 19.13
CA ALA A 183 -1.39 5.07 18.62
C ALA A 183 -2.61 4.42 17.96
N ALA A 184 -2.45 3.38 17.14
CA ALA A 184 -3.56 2.66 16.52
C ALA A 184 -4.51 2.06 17.57
N GLY A 185 -3.98 1.43 18.63
CA GLY A 185 -4.77 0.90 19.72
C GLY A 185 -5.49 1.98 20.54
N ILE A 186 -4.86 3.13 20.80
CA ILE A 186 -5.47 4.28 21.49
C ILE A 186 -6.61 4.84 20.63
N LEU A 187 -6.35 5.13 19.37
CA LEU A 187 -7.33 5.71 18.44
C LEU A 187 -8.53 4.78 18.24
N THR A 188 -8.32 3.46 18.15
CA THR A 188 -9.42 2.49 18.01
C THR A 188 -10.37 2.54 19.21
N LYS A 189 -9.83 2.62 20.44
CA LYS A 189 -10.64 2.74 21.65
C LYS A 189 -11.44 4.02 21.70
N GLU A 190 -10.84 5.13 21.28
CA GLU A 190 -11.54 6.41 21.20
C GLU A 190 -12.60 6.43 20.09
N ALA A 191 -12.27 5.90 18.90
CA ALA A 191 -13.16 5.85 17.74
C ALA A 191 -14.45 5.03 18.01
N PHE A 192 -14.37 3.98 18.85
CA PHE A 192 -15.52 3.17 19.24
C PHE A 192 -16.65 4.00 19.86
N ARG A 193 -16.32 5.00 20.67
CA ARG A 193 -17.31 5.91 21.29
C ARG A 193 -17.54 7.17 20.47
N ALA A 194 -16.50 7.72 19.84
CA ALA A 194 -16.60 8.93 19.04
C ALA A 194 -17.52 8.77 17.82
N ALA A 195 -17.59 7.58 17.22
CA ALA A 195 -18.47 7.32 16.08
C ALA A 195 -19.97 7.44 16.43
N ALA A 196 -20.34 7.21 17.68
CA ALA A 196 -21.72 7.35 18.17
C ALA A 196 -22.11 8.79 18.52
N ASP A 197 -21.14 9.66 18.77
CA ASP A 197 -21.40 11.03 19.14
C ASP A 197 -21.60 11.94 17.91
N PRO A 198 -22.79 12.50 17.65
CA PRO A 198 -23.02 13.38 16.52
C PRO A 198 -22.25 14.71 16.59
N ASN A 199 -21.74 15.09 17.77
CA ASN A 199 -20.95 16.31 17.95
C ASN A 199 -19.47 16.10 17.63
N ARG A 200 -19.00 14.86 17.58
CA ARG A 200 -17.66 14.52 17.09
C ARG A 200 -17.72 14.43 15.57
N PHE A 201 -16.86 15.19 14.89
CA PHE A 201 -16.79 15.27 13.43
C PHE A 201 -18.15 15.60 12.77
N PRO A 202 -18.74 16.76 13.13
CA PRO A 202 -20.09 17.14 12.67
C PRO A 202 -20.17 17.40 11.16
N GLU A 203 -19.03 17.62 10.48
CA GLU A 203 -18.92 17.69 9.02
C GLU A 203 -19.35 16.38 8.37
N GLN A 204 -18.98 15.22 8.94
CA GLN A 204 -19.39 13.92 8.43
C GLN A 204 -20.90 13.71 8.52
N ILE A 205 -21.53 14.24 9.59
CA ILE A 205 -22.99 14.22 9.74
C ILE A 205 -23.66 15.07 8.66
N LYS A 206 -23.07 16.22 8.33
CA LYS A 206 -23.58 17.10 7.26
C LYS A 206 -23.44 16.45 5.88
N GLU A 207 -22.44 15.62 5.68
CA GLU A 207 -22.24 14.79 4.49
C GLU A 207 -23.22 13.61 4.40
N GLY A 208 -23.97 13.32 5.46
CA GLY A 208 -24.99 12.26 5.51
C GLY A 208 -24.53 10.98 6.22
N LEU A 209 -23.32 10.95 6.79
CA LEU A 209 -22.85 9.81 7.60
C LEU A 209 -23.50 9.88 8.99
N LEU A 210 -24.37 8.92 9.27
CA LEU A 210 -25.11 8.88 10.53
C LEU A 210 -24.30 8.27 11.67
N PRO A 211 -24.50 8.73 12.93
CA PRO A 211 -23.82 8.15 14.08
C PRO A 211 -24.04 6.63 14.18
N LEU A 212 -23.03 5.93 14.68
CA LEU A 212 -23.11 4.50 14.95
C LEU A 212 -22.39 4.16 16.25
N GLN A 213 -23.05 3.45 17.15
CA GLN A 213 -22.41 2.74 18.26
C GLN A 213 -22.22 1.27 17.88
N ALA A 214 -20.96 0.86 17.60
CA ALA A 214 -20.64 -0.56 17.51
C ALA A 214 -20.96 -1.27 18.83
N LYS A 215 -21.24 -2.58 18.80
CA LYS A 215 -21.75 -3.30 19.96
C LYS A 215 -20.64 -3.75 20.90
N LYS A 216 -19.49 -4.14 20.36
CA LYS A 216 -18.36 -4.69 21.12
C LYS A 216 -17.03 -4.18 20.60
N LEU A 217 -16.08 -4.00 21.51
CA LEU A 217 -14.70 -3.64 21.21
C LEU A 217 -13.75 -4.64 21.87
N TYR A 218 -12.91 -5.23 21.04
CA TYR A 218 -11.84 -6.14 21.48
C TYR A 218 -10.45 -5.55 21.19
N ILE A 219 -9.48 -5.95 21.99
CA ILE A 219 -8.06 -5.70 21.74
C ILE A 219 -7.28 -7.01 21.67
N GLY A 220 -6.23 -7.05 20.86
CA GLY A 220 -5.29 -8.16 20.82
C GLY A 220 -4.57 -8.34 22.17
N THR A 221 -4.27 -9.58 22.52
CA THR A 221 -3.57 -9.89 23.78
C THR A 221 -2.04 -9.89 23.64
N GLY A 222 -1.54 -9.48 22.46
CA GLY A 222 -0.12 -9.44 22.10
C GLY A 222 0.35 -10.70 21.37
N PHE A 223 1.63 -10.70 20.97
CA PHE A 223 2.23 -11.78 20.16
C PHE A 223 2.66 -13.01 20.98
N ARG A 224 2.64 -12.90 22.32
CA ARG A 224 2.98 -14.01 23.23
C ARG A 224 1.70 -14.62 23.80
N GLU A 225 1.75 -15.88 24.19
CA GLU A 225 0.63 -16.49 24.91
C GLU A 225 0.33 -15.69 26.18
N ASN A 226 -0.91 -15.21 26.24
CA ASN A 226 -1.42 -14.43 27.35
C ASN A 226 -2.72 -15.08 27.82
N PRO A 227 -2.88 -15.45 29.11
CA PRO A 227 -4.11 -16.02 29.62
C PRO A 227 -5.23 -14.99 29.80
N ASP A 228 -4.93 -13.70 29.71
CA ASP A 228 -5.92 -12.62 29.89
C ASP A 228 -6.66 -12.33 28.58
N TYR A 229 -7.53 -13.27 28.17
CA TYR A 229 -8.37 -13.16 26.98
C TYR A 229 -9.83 -13.47 27.31
N THR A 230 -10.76 -12.99 26.50
CA THR A 230 -12.19 -13.36 26.57
C THR A 230 -12.64 -14.20 25.38
N VAL A 231 -11.99 -14.06 24.22
CA VAL A 231 -12.24 -14.87 23.02
C VAL A 231 -10.95 -15.55 22.58
N MET A 232 -11.04 -16.83 22.24
CA MET A 232 -9.96 -17.61 21.68
C MET A 232 -10.47 -18.44 20.51
N LEU A 233 -9.98 -18.15 19.30
CA LEU A 233 -10.40 -18.80 18.06
C LEU A 233 -9.29 -19.69 17.52
N GLU A 234 -9.62 -20.93 17.13
CA GLU A 234 -8.67 -21.82 16.46
C GLU A 234 -8.66 -21.52 14.97
N THR A 235 -7.58 -20.93 14.46
CA THR A 235 -7.42 -20.59 13.04
C THR A 235 -6.94 -21.74 12.17
N THR A 236 -6.54 -22.86 12.78
CA THR A 236 -6.08 -24.08 12.09
C THR A 236 -7.20 -25.12 11.87
N GLN A 237 -8.45 -24.69 11.94
CA GLN A 237 -9.58 -25.53 11.52
C GLN A 237 -9.53 -25.73 10.00
N ASP A 238 -9.75 -26.98 9.55
CA ASP A 238 -9.76 -27.32 8.14
C ASP A 238 -11.01 -26.78 7.45
N SER A 239 -10.83 -26.22 6.25
CA SER A 239 -11.92 -25.81 5.38
C SER A 239 -11.94 -26.63 4.10
N PRO A 240 -12.95 -27.51 3.90
CA PRO A 240 -13.09 -28.26 2.65
C PRO A 240 -13.19 -27.34 1.41
N LEU A 241 -13.80 -26.16 1.53
CA LEU A 241 -13.96 -25.20 0.44
C LEU A 241 -12.61 -24.58 0.02
N LEU A 242 -11.69 -24.39 0.96
CA LEU A 242 -10.37 -23.82 0.71
C LEU A 242 -9.31 -24.89 0.40
N GLY A 243 -9.60 -26.17 0.66
CA GLY A 243 -8.68 -27.30 0.51
C GLY A 243 -7.52 -27.28 1.52
N MET A 244 -7.59 -26.46 2.55
CA MET A 244 -6.59 -26.31 3.62
C MET A 244 -7.23 -25.60 4.82
N ASN A 245 -6.50 -25.49 5.95
CA ASN A 245 -7.02 -24.73 7.08
C ASN A 245 -6.94 -23.20 6.85
N PHE A 246 -7.71 -22.44 7.63
CA PHE A 246 -7.82 -20.99 7.47
C PHE A 246 -6.48 -20.28 7.64
N GLN A 247 -5.64 -20.70 8.59
CA GLN A 247 -4.31 -20.12 8.80
C GLN A 247 -3.38 -20.35 7.60
N GLN A 248 -3.41 -21.54 7.00
CA GLN A 248 -2.61 -21.85 5.82
C GLN A 248 -3.04 -21.03 4.62
N PHE A 249 -4.36 -20.85 4.45
CA PHE A 249 -4.89 -20.03 3.35
C PHE A 249 -4.52 -18.55 3.53
N ALA A 250 -4.64 -18.03 4.73
CA ALA A 250 -4.20 -16.67 5.06
C ALA A 250 -2.71 -16.45 4.76
N MET A 251 -1.86 -17.44 5.10
CA MET A 251 -0.43 -17.34 4.83
C MET A 251 -0.08 -17.31 3.34
N GLN A 252 -0.93 -17.85 2.47
CA GLN A 252 -0.74 -17.67 1.02
C GLN A 252 -0.93 -16.20 0.63
N GLY A 253 -1.90 -15.53 1.23
CA GLY A 253 -2.10 -14.10 1.08
C GLY A 253 -0.90 -13.30 1.58
N LEU A 254 -0.47 -13.53 2.81
CA LEU A 254 0.65 -12.82 3.43
C LEU A 254 1.96 -12.92 2.63
N LYS A 255 2.14 -13.98 1.84
CA LYS A 255 3.32 -14.14 0.96
C LYS A 255 3.44 -13.06 -0.12
N HIS A 256 2.38 -12.33 -0.44
CA HIS A 256 2.45 -11.20 -1.37
C HIS A 256 3.17 -9.99 -0.76
N GLN A 257 3.29 -9.89 0.57
CA GLN A 257 3.93 -8.77 1.27
C GLN A 257 5.46 -8.94 1.34
N ILE A 258 6.09 -9.05 0.18
CA ILE A 258 7.53 -9.34 0.04
C ILE A 258 8.39 -8.15 0.44
N SER A 259 7.94 -6.93 0.18
CA SER A 259 8.70 -5.72 0.50
C SER A 259 9.02 -5.61 2.00
N GLN A 260 8.20 -6.24 2.85
CA GLN A 260 8.36 -6.31 4.31
C GLN A 260 9.05 -7.60 4.76
N GLY A 261 9.13 -8.61 3.87
CA GLY A 261 9.74 -9.90 4.15
C GLY A 261 8.79 -10.91 4.81
N ALA A 262 7.51 -10.59 4.95
CA ALA A 262 6.51 -11.48 5.51
C ALA A 262 6.34 -12.77 4.69
N GLY A 263 6.59 -12.72 3.38
CA GLY A 263 6.55 -13.89 2.50
C GLY A 263 7.53 -15.02 2.83
N GLN A 264 8.51 -14.78 3.70
CA GLN A 264 9.49 -15.79 4.15
C GLN A 264 9.06 -16.50 5.44
N TRP A 265 7.98 -16.07 6.07
CA TRP A 265 7.50 -16.67 7.30
C TRP A 265 6.93 -18.06 7.05
N ASN A 266 7.36 -19.02 7.84
CA ASN A 266 6.88 -20.39 7.80
C ASN A 266 6.02 -20.68 9.03
N LEU A 267 4.92 -21.39 8.81
CA LEU A 267 4.09 -21.88 9.90
C LEU A 267 4.77 -23.08 10.57
N SER A 268 4.94 -23.00 11.88
CA SER A 268 5.24 -24.18 12.67
C SER A 268 4.04 -25.13 12.67
N PRO A 269 4.26 -26.45 12.62
CA PRO A 269 3.18 -27.44 12.75
C PRO A 269 2.43 -27.30 14.10
N GLY A 270 1.15 -27.61 14.10
CA GLY A 270 0.31 -27.63 15.31
C GLY A 270 -0.86 -26.66 15.26
N LYS A 271 -1.71 -26.75 16.28
CA LYS A 271 -2.86 -25.86 16.43
C LYS A 271 -2.42 -24.44 16.73
N ARG A 272 -3.10 -23.48 16.11
CA ARG A 272 -2.89 -22.06 16.36
C ARG A 272 -4.19 -21.42 16.79
N PHE A 273 -4.05 -20.51 17.75
CA PHE A 273 -5.17 -19.78 18.32
C PHE A 273 -4.83 -18.29 18.28
N THR A 274 -5.82 -17.51 17.86
CA THR A 274 -5.80 -16.08 18.09
C THR A 274 -6.58 -15.74 19.34
N ARG A 275 -6.14 -14.72 20.11
CA ARG A 275 -6.73 -14.37 21.40
C ARG A 275 -6.98 -12.88 21.49
N TYR A 276 -8.17 -12.54 21.91
CA TYR A 276 -8.60 -11.16 22.07
C TYR A 276 -9.33 -10.97 23.41
N LYS A 277 -9.28 -9.74 23.90
CA LYS A 277 -9.93 -9.37 25.16
C LYS A 277 -11.03 -8.36 24.87
N LEU A 278 -12.27 -8.65 25.31
CA LEU A 278 -13.37 -7.69 25.33
C LEU A 278 -13.02 -6.58 26.34
N ILE A 279 -13.01 -5.33 25.90
CA ILE A 279 -12.70 -4.18 26.77
C ILE A 279 -13.86 -3.20 26.90
N ASP A 280 -14.79 -3.23 25.95
CA ASP A 280 -16.00 -2.40 25.98
C ASP A 280 -17.16 -3.10 25.25
N SER A 281 -18.37 -2.95 25.78
CA SER A 281 -19.58 -3.50 25.19
C SER A 281 -20.80 -2.67 25.60
N VAL A 282 -21.73 -2.53 24.68
CA VAL A 282 -23.06 -1.95 24.97
C VAL A 282 -24.14 -3.03 25.11
N LEU A 283 -23.77 -4.28 24.98
CA LEU A 283 -24.66 -5.43 25.18
C LEU A 283 -24.69 -5.83 26.67
N PRO A 284 -25.76 -6.50 27.12
CA PRO A 284 -25.72 -7.22 28.39
C PRO A 284 -24.53 -8.19 28.45
N ASN A 285 -24.13 -8.59 29.65
CA ASN A 285 -22.99 -9.48 29.82
C ASN A 285 -23.14 -10.75 28.96
N THR A 286 -22.17 -10.95 28.05
CA THR A 286 -22.11 -12.08 27.10
C THR A 286 -21.10 -13.16 27.54
N LEU A 287 -20.35 -12.89 28.62
CA LEU A 287 -19.33 -13.80 29.14
C LEU A 287 -19.96 -14.98 29.88
N ASP A 288 -19.41 -16.16 29.63
CA ASP A 288 -19.75 -17.38 30.38
C ASP A 288 -19.24 -17.32 31.84
N ALA A 289 -19.49 -18.38 32.61
CA ALA A 289 -19.07 -18.48 34.02
C ALA A 289 -17.53 -18.47 34.21
N LYS A 290 -16.75 -18.66 33.13
CA LYS A 290 -15.29 -18.61 33.14
C LYS A 290 -14.74 -17.27 32.64
N GLY A 291 -15.60 -16.36 32.23
CA GLY A 291 -15.21 -15.06 31.68
C GLY A 291 -14.87 -15.11 30.18
N HIS A 292 -15.38 -16.11 29.43
CA HIS A 292 -15.10 -16.28 28.01
C HIS A 292 -16.35 -16.16 27.15
N GLU A 293 -16.14 -15.88 25.87
CA GLU A 293 -17.10 -15.95 24.79
C GLU A 293 -16.63 -16.99 23.76
N ARG A 294 -17.58 -17.55 23.00
CA ARG A 294 -17.28 -18.54 21.96
C ARG A 294 -16.67 -17.87 20.73
N ASP A 295 -17.21 -16.69 20.37
CA ASP A 295 -16.80 -15.90 19.22
C ASP A 295 -17.06 -14.40 19.47
N PHE A 296 -16.67 -13.55 18.52
CA PHE A 296 -16.87 -12.11 18.61
C PHE A 296 -18.33 -11.67 18.59
N PHE A 297 -19.22 -12.49 18.02
CA PHE A 297 -20.63 -12.16 17.82
C PHE A 297 -21.55 -12.73 18.91
N ASP A 298 -21.02 -13.33 19.98
CA ASP A 298 -21.86 -13.76 21.12
C ASP A 298 -22.74 -12.59 21.60
N GLY A 299 -24.06 -12.81 21.61
CA GLY A 299 -25.07 -11.79 21.92
C GLY A 299 -25.50 -10.90 20.75
N VAL A 300 -24.92 -11.08 19.57
CA VAL A 300 -25.31 -10.38 18.32
C VAL A 300 -26.02 -11.36 17.40
N ASP A 301 -27.24 -11.04 16.99
CA ASP A 301 -27.97 -11.82 15.98
C ASP A 301 -27.49 -11.42 14.59
N THR A 302 -26.78 -12.31 13.91
CA THR A 302 -26.20 -12.09 12.57
C THR A 302 -27.06 -12.67 11.45
N SER A 303 -28.29 -13.11 11.74
CA SER A 303 -29.23 -13.60 10.72
C SER A 303 -29.96 -12.45 10.01
N ILE A 304 -30.41 -12.67 8.79
CA ILE A 304 -31.29 -11.74 8.06
C ILE A 304 -32.57 -11.46 8.86
N GLY A 305 -33.18 -12.52 9.38
CA GLY A 305 -34.40 -12.41 10.22
C GLY A 305 -34.17 -11.59 11.49
N GLY A 306 -32.94 -11.57 12.00
CA GLY A 306 -32.53 -10.77 13.16
C GLY A 306 -32.51 -9.26 12.92
N LEU A 307 -32.46 -8.82 11.66
CA LEU A 307 -32.40 -7.39 11.30
C LEU A 307 -33.65 -6.62 11.73
N VAL A 308 -34.82 -7.30 11.83
CA VAL A 308 -36.03 -6.66 12.37
C VAL A 308 -35.82 -6.10 13.78
N LYS A 309 -34.95 -6.72 14.60
CA LYS A 309 -34.64 -6.27 15.96
C LYS A 309 -33.84 -4.95 15.96
N ARG A 310 -33.11 -4.67 14.88
CA ARG A 310 -32.35 -3.41 14.73
C ARG A 310 -33.27 -2.19 14.55
N LEU A 311 -34.49 -2.42 14.07
CA LEU A 311 -35.52 -1.38 14.00
C LEU A 311 -36.04 -0.98 15.41
N GLY A 312 -35.76 -1.78 16.43
CA GLY A 312 -36.16 -1.53 17.79
C GLY A 312 -37.67 -1.32 17.94
N PRO A 313 -38.12 -0.30 18.70
CA PRO A 313 -39.55 0.01 18.84
C PRO A 313 -40.24 0.40 17.53
N GLU A 314 -39.50 0.71 16.48
CA GLU A 314 -40.06 1.11 15.18
C GLU A 314 -40.47 -0.08 14.31
N ALA A 315 -40.08 -1.30 14.68
CA ALA A 315 -40.42 -2.52 13.96
C ALA A 315 -41.94 -2.71 13.76
N HIS A 316 -42.75 -2.22 14.70
CA HIS A 316 -44.23 -2.31 14.63
C HIS A 316 -44.87 -1.36 13.61
N ARG A 317 -44.10 -0.44 12.99
CA ARG A 317 -44.63 0.50 11.99
C ARG A 317 -45.05 -0.18 10.69
N SER A 318 -44.55 -1.39 10.43
CA SER A 318 -45.00 -2.23 9.34
C SER A 318 -44.92 -3.70 9.75
N GLU A 319 -46.07 -4.39 9.79
CA GLU A 319 -46.15 -5.84 10.03
C GLU A 319 -45.51 -6.64 8.87
N ALA A 320 -45.50 -6.06 7.66
CA ALA A 320 -44.91 -6.69 6.48
C ALA A 320 -43.39 -6.89 6.61
N LEU A 321 -42.69 -6.01 7.30
CA LEU A 321 -41.21 -6.07 7.41
C LEU A 321 -40.74 -7.39 8.02
N ALA A 322 -41.36 -7.84 9.11
CA ALA A 322 -40.97 -9.10 9.76
C ALA A 322 -41.15 -10.32 8.84
N VAL A 323 -42.21 -10.32 8.05
CA VAL A 323 -42.50 -11.36 7.05
C VAL A 323 -41.46 -11.30 5.94
N MET A 324 -41.16 -10.10 5.39
CA MET A 324 -40.19 -9.94 4.30
C MET A 324 -38.76 -10.31 4.71
N PHE A 325 -38.31 -9.98 5.93
CA PHE A 325 -37.02 -10.45 6.46
C PHE A 325 -36.97 -11.98 6.55
N HIS A 326 -38.07 -12.60 7.00
CA HIS A 326 -38.19 -14.06 7.09
C HIS A 326 -38.17 -14.70 5.70
N ASP A 327 -38.92 -14.16 4.74
CA ASP A 327 -38.97 -14.66 3.36
C ASP A 327 -37.59 -14.52 2.68
N LEU A 328 -36.90 -13.40 2.87
CA LEU A 328 -35.54 -13.22 2.36
C LEU A 328 -34.57 -14.26 2.95
N GLN A 329 -34.63 -14.48 4.28
CA GLN A 329 -33.84 -15.52 4.93
C GLN A 329 -34.14 -16.92 4.35
N THR A 330 -35.41 -17.23 4.17
CA THR A 330 -35.84 -18.52 3.65
C THR A 330 -35.34 -18.77 2.24
N SER A 331 -35.46 -17.78 1.34
CA SER A 331 -34.95 -17.92 -0.04
C SER A 331 -33.41 -18.09 -0.07
N LEU A 332 -32.66 -17.38 0.80
CA LEU A 332 -31.21 -17.55 0.90
C LEU A 332 -30.82 -18.92 1.51
N ASP A 333 -31.60 -19.44 2.46
CA ASP A 333 -31.40 -20.77 3.05
C ASP A 333 -31.71 -21.89 2.04
N GLU A 334 -32.73 -21.73 1.22
CA GLU A 334 -33.02 -22.63 0.10
C GLU A 334 -31.89 -22.62 -0.93
N ALA A 335 -31.42 -21.45 -1.32
CA ALA A 335 -30.26 -21.33 -2.22
C ALA A 335 -29.00 -22.03 -1.65
N ALA A 336 -28.74 -21.88 -0.36
CA ALA A 336 -27.65 -22.59 0.32
C ALA A 336 -27.78 -24.11 0.28
N GLY A 337 -29.02 -24.63 0.48
CA GLY A 337 -29.30 -26.07 0.40
C GLY A 337 -29.14 -26.69 -0.99
N LEU A 338 -29.26 -25.86 -2.03
CA LEU A 338 -29.17 -26.24 -3.45
C LEU A 338 -27.76 -26.01 -4.05
N ALA A 339 -26.94 -25.12 -3.50
CA ALA A 339 -25.72 -24.63 -4.11
C ALA A 339 -24.76 -25.70 -4.68
N GLU A 340 -24.58 -26.81 -3.98
CA GLU A 340 -23.73 -27.92 -4.42
C GLU A 340 -24.43 -28.94 -5.31
N LYS A 341 -25.76 -29.12 -5.13
CA LYS A 341 -26.52 -30.22 -5.75
C LYS A 341 -27.28 -29.79 -7.00
N ASP A 342 -27.82 -28.59 -6.98
CA ASP A 342 -28.60 -27.98 -8.05
C ASP A 342 -28.33 -26.46 -8.14
N PRO A 343 -27.17 -26.05 -8.69
CA PRO A 343 -26.86 -24.65 -8.83
C PRO A 343 -27.90 -23.81 -9.58
N LYS A 344 -28.58 -24.37 -10.56
CA LYS A 344 -29.68 -23.71 -11.29
C LYS A 344 -30.91 -23.49 -10.42
N GLY A 345 -31.22 -24.42 -9.53
CA GLY A 345 -32.23 -24.23 -8.52
C GLY A 345 -31.83 -23.14 -7.53
N ALA A 346 -30.55 -23.11 -7.11
CA ALA A 346 -30.03 -22.06 -6.27
C ALA A 346 -30.13 -20.67 -6.93
N ALA A 347 -29.84 -20.54 -8.25
CA ALA A 347 -30.01 -19.29 -8.98
C ALA A 347 -31.46 -18.77 -8.95
N LYS A 348 -32.47 -19.66 -9.01
CA LYS A 348 -33.89 -19.26 -8.89
C LYS A 348 -34.23 -18.74 -7.49
N SER A 349 -33.79 -19.44 -6.45
CA SER A 349 -34.03 -19.02 -5.05
C SER A 349 -33.29 -17.69 -4.78
N LEU A 350 -32.10 -17.47 -5.37
CA LEU A 350 -31.39 -16.19 -5.31
C LEU A 350 -32.13 -15.07 -6.05
N ALA A 351 -32.73 -15.35 -7.20
CA ALA A 351 -33.53 -14.35 -7.92
C ALA A 351 -34.83 -14.00 -7.15
N ASP A 352 -35.46 -14.99 -6.48
CA ASP A 352 -36.56 -14.71 -5.58
C ASP A 352 -36.13 -13.87 -4.37
N ALA A 353 -34.95 -14.14 -3.80
CA ALA A 353 -34.34 -13.32 -2.77
C ALA A 353 -34.12 -11.87 -3.22
N ASP A 354 -33.61 -11.65 -4.44
CA ASP A 354 -33.40 -10.33 -5.01
C ASP A 354 -34.70 -9.53 -5.20
N ALA A 355 -35.75 -10.21 -5.66
CA ALA A 355 -37.10 -9.65 -5.78
C ALA A 355 -37.70 -9.28 -4.41
N ILE A 356 -37.47 -10.12 -3.38
CA ILE A 356 -37.89 -9.82 -2.01
C ILE A 356 -37.09 -8.64 -1.46
N LEU A 357 -35.78 -8.61 -1.65
CA LEU A 357 -34.93 -7.52 -1.24
C LEU A 357 -35.38 -6.17 -1.82
N THR A 358 -35.73 -6.14 -3.10
CA THR A 358 -36.27 -4.93 -3.76
C THR A 358 -37.49 -4.39 -3.04
N LYS A 359 -38.45 -5.26 -2.73
CA LYS A 359 -39.69 -4.89 -2.03
C LYS A 359 -39.42 -4.50 -0.58
N LEU A 360 -38.51 -5.19 0.10
CA LEU A 360 -38.10 -4.89 1.47
C LEU A 360 -37.47 -3.49 1.60
N ILE A 361 -36.58 -3.15 0.68
CA ILE A 361 -35.96 -1.82 0.62
C ILE A 361 -37.01 -0.73 0.43
N ASP A 362 -37.98 -0.94 -0.46
CA ASP A 362 -39.08 -0.03 -0.71
C ASP A 362 -39.99 0.14 0.53
N GLU A 363 -40.35 -0.95 1.18
CA GLU A 363 -41.16 -0.97 2.40
C GLU A 363 -40.46 -0.25 3.56
N ILE A 364 -39.13 -0.49 3.78
CA ILE A 364 -38.35 0.23 4.78
C ILE A 364 -38.40 1.73 4.52
N GLY A 365 -38.29 2.17 3.24
CA GLY A 365 -38.38 3.57 2.83
C GLY A 365 -39.73 4.23 3.14
N HIS A 366 -40.82 3.45 3.07
CA HIS A 366 -42.19 3.95 3.23
C HIS A 366 -42.77 3.78 4.67
N ALA A 367 -42.22 2.88 5.49
CA ALA A 367 -42.74 2.54 6.82
C ALA A 367 -42.63 3.69 7.86
N GLY A 368 -42.10 4.83 7.52
CA GLY A 368 -41.94 5.97 8.44
C GLY A 368 -40.92 5.72 9.58
N ILE A 369 -39.99 4.81 9.35
CA ILE A 369 -38.89 4.48 10.24
C ILE A 369 -37.85 5.63 10.23
N SER A 370 -37.21 5.90 11.37
CA SER A 370 -36.18 6.92 11.46
C SER A 370 -34.99 6.66 10.54
N ASN A 371 -34.38 7.73 10.01
CA ASN A 371 -33.24 7.61 9.12
C ASN A 371 -32.07 6.82 9.74
N VAL A 372 -31.90 6.89 11.06
CA VAL A 372 -30.86 6.15 11.78
C VAL A 372 -31.10 4.64 11.72
N ALA A 373 -32.34 4.21 12.03
CA ALA A 373 -32.70 2.80 11.97
C ALA A 373 -32.74 2.27 10.53
N GLN A 374 -33.26 3.06 9.57
CA GLN A 374 -33.18 2.71 8.15
C GLN A 374 -31.72 2.47 7.70
N ASN A 375 -30.85 3.44 7.98
CA ASN A 375 -29.44 3.34 7.59
C ASN A 375 -28.72 2.16 8.24
N ASP A 376 -29.05 1.84 9.50
CA ASP A 376 -28.45 0.68 10.17
C ASP A 376 -28.90 -0.64 9.53
N VAL A 377 -30.16 -0.82 9.28
CA VAL A 377 -30.68 -2.03 8.63
C VAL A 377 -30.19 -2.17 7.19
N MET A 378 -30.27 -1.08 6.42
CA MET A 378 -29.84 -1.07 5.01
C MET A 378 -28.35 -1.43 4.85
N ALA A 379 -27.50 -1.01 5.78
CA ALA A 379 -26.07 -1.34 5.75
C ALA A 379 -25.78 -2.82 6.03
N HIS A 380 -26.72 -3.52 6.68
CA HIS A 380 -26.57 -4.94 7.04
C HIS A 380 -27.36 -5.89 6.11
N LEU A 381 -28.17 -5.34 5.20
CA LEU A 381 -28.78 -6.14 4.15
C LEU A 381 -27.75 -6.50 3.07
N PRO A 382 -27.89 -7.70 2.44
CA PRO A 382 -27.13 -7.98 1.23
C PRO A 382 -27.45 -6.95 0.15
N SER A 383 -26.50 -6.66 -0.71
CA SER A 383 -26.73 -5.80 -1.88
C SER A 383 -27.23 -6.63 -3.07
N HIS A 384 -27.95 -5.98 -4.01
CA HIS A 384 -28.31 -6.59 -5.28
C HIS A 384 -27.07 -7.13 -6.02
N ALA A 385 -25.95 -6.41 -6.01
CA ALA A 385 -24.72 -6.83 -6.68
C ALA A 385 -24.12 -8.11 -6.08
N GLU A 386 -24.23 -8.34 -4.77
CA GLU A 386 -23.79 -9.59 -4.13
C GLU A 386 -24.70 -10.76 -4.50
N ILE A 387 -26.01 -10.56 -4.56
CA ILE A 387 -26.96 -11.59 -5.03
C ILE A 387 -26.73 -11.89 -6.51
N GLU A 388 -26.61 -10.87 -7.36
CA GLU A 388 -26.29 -11.01 -8.78
C GLU A 388 -24.98 -11.79 -8.99
N HIS A 389 -23.96 -11.52 -8.19
CA HIS A 389 -22.71 -12.26 -8.23
C HIS A 389 -22.91 -13.76 -7.91
N ALA A 390 -23.70 -14.08 -6.89
CA ALA A 390 -24.01 -15.47 -6.56
C ALA A 390 -24.84 -16.15 -7.68
N ILE A 391 -25.79 -15.44 -8.30
CA ILE A 391 -26.52 -15.94 -9.48
C ILE A 391 -25.56 -16.22 -10.64
N ASN A 392 -24.61 -15.31 -10.93
CA ASN A 392 -23.63 -15.49 -12.00
C ASN A 392 -22.76 -16.73 -11.76
N LEU A 393 -22.35 -16.98 -10.52
CA LEU A 393 -21.61 -18.21 -10.16
C LEU A 393 -22.47 -19.47 -10.33
N ALA A 394 -23.74 -19.41 -9.94
CA ALA A 394 -24.68 -20.53 -10.04
C ALA A 394 -25.02 -20.89 -11.49
N GLU A 395 -25.19 -19.89 -12.35
CA GLU A 395 -25.47 -20.06 -13.78
C GLU A 395 -24.22 -20.28 -14.64
N GLY A 396 -23.02 -20.10 -14.07
CA GLY A 396 -21.75 -20.19 -14.80
C GLY A 396 -21.57 -19.06 -15.82
N VAL A 397 -22.03 -17.85 -15.49
CA VAL A 397 -21.97 -16.66 -16.33
C VAL A 397 -20.79 -15.80 -15.93
N SER A 398 -20.04 -15.31 -16.93
CA SER A 398 -18.95 -14.34 -16.77
C SER A 398 -18.94 -13.34 -17.90
N LEU A 399 -18.26 -12.21 -17.69
CA LEU A 399 -18.15 -11.12 -18.63
C LEU A 399 -16.69 -10.91 -19.02
N GLU A 400 -16.42 -10.77 -20.31
CA GLU A 400 -15.16 -10.30 -20.85
C GLU A 400 -15.40 -8.92 -21.47
N ALA A 401 -14.60 -7.93 -21.05
CA ALA A 401 -14.67 -6.58 -21.57
C ALA A 401 -13.26 -6.11 -21.94
N LYS A 402 -13.00 -5.97 -23.25
CA LYS A 402 -11.67 -5.69 -23.76
C LYS A 402 -11.62 -4.48 -24.65
N LEU A 403 -10.50 -3.77 -24.57
CA LEU A 403 -10.12 -2.80 -25.57
C LEU A 403 -9.94 -3.53 -26.91
N ASP A 404 -10.63 -3.07 -27.97
CA ASP A 404 -10.51 -3.65 -29.31
C ASP A 404 -9.14 -3.31 -29.91
N ALA A 405 -8.32 -4.33 -30.14
CA ALA A 405 -6.93 -4.20 -30.56
C ALA A 405 -6.76 -3.83 -32.05
N THR A 406 -7.83 -3.70 -32.81
CA THR A 406 -7.73 -3.50 -34.28
C THR A 406 -7.13 -2.15 -34.70
N ALA A 407 -6.89 -1.21 -33.79
CA ALA A 407 -6.51 0.16 -34.11
C ALA A 407 -5.20 0.69 -33.50
N ALA A 408 -4.53 0.00 -32.54
CA ALA A 408 -3.23 0.43 -31.97
C ALA A 408 -2.58 -0.70 -31.15
N PRO A 409 -1.27 -0.66 -30.86
CA PRO A 409 -0.71 -1.56 -29.86
C PRO A 409 -1.52 -1.43 -28.58
N SER A 410 -2.03 -2.55 -28.07
CA SER A 410 -2.86 -2.59 -26.87
C SER A 410 -2.04 -2.10 -25.68
N SER A 411 -2.60 -1.16 -24.95
CA SER A 411 -2.04 -0.65 -23.69
C SER A 411 -3.21 -0.22 -22.83
N GLU A 412 -3.15 -0.53 -21.56
CA GLU A 412 -4.12 -0.13 -20.54
C GLU A 412 -4.22 1.39 -20.36
N LEU A 413 -3.21 2.13 -20.82
CA LEU A 413 -3.19 3.59 -20.69
C LEU A 413 -4.01 4.23 -21.83
N ILE A 414 -5.00 5.03 -21.47
CA ILE A 414 -5.78 5.89 -22.34
C ILE A 414 -5.51 7.35 -21.98
N VAL A 415 -5.69 8.26 -22.93
CA VAL A 415 -5.39 9.68 -22.71
C VAL A 415 -6.63 10.57 -22.90
N PRO A 416 -6.70 11.76 -22.27
CA PRO A 416 -7.79 12.71 -22.46
C PRO A 416 -8.00 13.05 -23.95
N GLY A 417 -9.25 13.01 -24.40
CA GLY A 417 -9.63 13.25 -25.79
C GLY A 417 -9.52 12.03 -26.72
N GLN A 418 -8.93 10.92 -26.26
CA GLN A 418 -8.82 9.67 -27.04
C GLN A 418 -10.19 9.06 -27.28
N GLN A 419 -10.36 8.47 -28.48
CA GLN A 419 -11.49 7.60 -28.80
C GLN A 419 -10.96 6.18 -29.00
N PHE A 420 -11.67 5.20 -28.45
CA PHE A 420 -11.34 3.78 -28.57
C PHE A 420 -12.59 2.92 -28.64
N ALA A 421 -12.44 1.69 -29.14
CA ALA A 421 -13.50 0.70 -29.18
C ALA A 421 -13.35 -0.33 -28.05
N VAL A 422 -14.47 -0.83 -27.57
CA VAL A 422 -14.58 -1.86 -26.53
C VAL A 422 -15.44 -2.98 -27.04
N SER A 423 -14.95 -4.21 -26.96
CA SER A 423 -15.75 -5.42 -27.15
C SER A 423 -16.17 -5.96 -25.77
N VAL A 424 -17.45 -6.30 -25.65
CA VAL A 424 -18.06 -6.84 -24.43
C VAL A 424 -18.73 -8.15 -24.76
N LYS A 425 -18.22 -9.24 -24.22
CA LYS A 425 -18.68 -10.60 -24.51
C LYS A 425 -19.19 -11.32 -23.27
N LEU A 426 -20.43 -11.74 -23.33
CA LEU A 426 -21.02 -12.58 -22.30
C LEU A 426 -20.63 -14.04 -22.55
N HIS A 427 -19.95 -14.64 -21.58
CA HIS A 427 -19.70 -16.08 -21.53
C HIS A 427 -20.79 -16.72 -20.68
N ALA A 428 -21.68 -17.47 -21.32
CA ALA A 428 -22.84 -18.09 -20.67
C ALA A 428 -23.20 -19.41 -21.34
N PRO A 429 -23.90 -20.34 -20.63
CA PRO A 429 -24.52 -21.52 -21.23
C PRO A 429 -25.53 -21.17 -22.33
N GLU A 430 -25.89 -22.20 -23.14
CA GLU A 430 -26.91 -22.07 -24.18
C GLU A 430 -28.26 -21.61 -23.62
N GLY A 431 -28.93 -20.70 -24.33
CA GLY A 431 -30.20 -20.11 -23.92
C GLY A 431 -30.08 -18.77 -23.22
N ALA A 432 -28.87 -18.24 -23.03
CA ALA A 432 -28.69 -16.89 -22.50
C ALA A 432 -29.05 -15.82 -23.53
N HIS A 433 -29.73 -14.78 -23.07
CA HIS A 433 -30.12 -13.62 -23.87
C HIS A 433 -29.66 -12.33 -23.20
N ILE A 434 -28.95 -11.46 -23.93
CA ILE A 434 -28.63 -10.11 -23.46
C ILE A 434 -29.89 -9.24 -23.56
N LEU A 435 -30.32 -8.70 -22.41
CA LEU A 435 -31.45 -7.77 -22.33
C LEU A 435 -30.94 -6.33 -22.57
N ARG A 436 -29.81 -5.99 -21.97
CA ARG A 436 -29.19 -4.68 -22.08
C ARG A 436 -27.67 -4.80 -21.91
N ALA A 437 -26.93 -3.98 -22.60
CA ALA A 437 -25.49 -3.80 -22.38
C ALA A 437 -25.16 -2.32 -22.27
N SER A 438 -24.18 -1.98 -21.45
CA SER A 438 -23.74 -0.60 -21.24
C SER A 438 -22.27 -0.55 -20.82
N ILE A 439 -21.67 0.61 -21.03
CA ILE A 439 -20.38 0.97 -20.45
C ILE A 439 -20.61 2.08 -19.43
N ALA A 440 -20.29 1.81 -18.18
CA ALA A 440 -20.22 2.81 -17.12
C ALA A 440 -18.87 3.53 -17.23
N ALA A 441 -18.91 4.84 -17.40
CA ALA A 441 -17.77 5.74 -17.49
C ALA A 441 -18.14 7.07 -16.83
N PRO A 442 -17.17 7.98 -16.54
CA PRO A 442 -17.47 9.32 -16.04
C PRO A 442 -18.49 10.07 -16.94
N GLU A 443 -19.35 10.88 -16.32
CA GLU A 443 -20.51 11.51 -16.99
C GLU A 443 -20.13 12.40 -18.17
N ASP A 444 -18.94 12.99 -18.16
CA ASP A 444 -18.42 13.87 -19.22
C ASP A 444 -17.81 13.08 -20.42
N TRP A 445 -17.77 11.75 -20.34
CA TRP A 445 -17.33 10.90 -21.45
C TRP A 445 -18.49 10.55 -22.38
N SER A 446 -18.17 10.36 -23.66
CA SER A 446 -19.18 9.95 -24.65
C SER A 446 -19.06 8.44 -24.89
N VAL A 447 -20.17 7.73 -24.65
CA VAL A 447 -20.29 6.29 -24.90
C VAL A 447 -21.38 6.05 -25.92
N ARG A 448 -21.08 5.25 -26.94
CA ARG A 448 -22.04 4.88 -27.99
C ARG A 448 -21.90 3.40 -28.33
N GLU A 449 -22.99 2.65 -28.26
CA GLU A 449 -23.03 1.29 -28.81
C GLU A 449 -22.88 1.35 -30.35
N THR A 450 -22.12 0.44 -30.92
CA THR A 450 -21.87 0.32 -32.35
C THR A 450 -22.42 -0.99 -32.87
N ASP A 451 -23.17 -0.94 -33.94
CA ASP A 451 -23.73 -2.14 -34.57
C ASP A 451 -22.63 -3.06 -35.08
N ASN A 452 -22.56 -4.27 -34.48
CA ASN A 452 -21.71 -5.33 -34.99
C ASN A 452 -22.37 -6.68 -34.64
N GLU A 453 -23.26 -7.16 -35.50
CA GLU A 453 -24.10 -8.34 -35.31
C GLU A 453 -23.34 -9.68 -35.45
N LYS A 454 -22.09 -9.77 -35.07
CA LYS A 454 -21.31 -11.02 -35.19
C LYS A 454 -21.76 -12.12 -34.25
N SER A 455 -22.30 -11.78 -33.08
CA SER A 455 -22.72 -12.74 -32.04
C SER A 455 -23.87 -12.18 -31.22
N PRO A 456 -24.92 -12.96 -30.88
CA PRO A 456 -25.99 -12.52 -30.00
C PRO A 456 -25.52 -12.24 -28.55
N LEU A 457 -24.34 -12.76 -28.13
CA LEU A 457 -23.75 -12.58 -26.80
C LEU A 457 -22.57 -11.59 -26.80
N GLU A 458 -22.40 -10.80 -27.84
CA GLU A 458 -21.32 -9.80 -27.97
C GLU A 458 -21.88 -8.43 -28.32
N ARG A 459 -21.34 -7.40 -27.70
CA ARG A 459 -21.67 -5.99 -27.97
C ARG A 459 -20.39 -5.17 -28.14
N HIS A 460 -20.48 -4.14 -28.96
CA HIS A 460 -19.35 -3.25 -29.25
C HIS A 460 -19.71 -1.82 -28.89
N PHE A 461 -18.78 -1.10 -28.35
CA PHE A 461 -18.94 0.29 -27.95
C PHE A 461 -17.78 1.14 -28.47
N SER A 462 -18.11 2.37 -28.84
CA SER A 462 -17.12 3.43 -29.02
C SER A 462 -17.17 4.35 -27.83
N VAL A 463 -16.03 4.52 -27.16
CA VAL A 463 -15.88 5.37 -25.99
C VAL A 463 -14.94 6.52 -26.34
N LYS A 464 -15.33 7.76 -26.03
CA LYS A 464 -14.48 8.94 -26.16
C LYS A 464 -14.23 9.56 -24.79
N VAL A 465 -12.98 9.60 -24.40
CA VAL A 465 -12.51 10.21 -23.15
C VAL A 465 -12.70 11.72 -23.21
N ALA A 466 -13.22 12.32 -22.15
CA ALA A 466 -13.29 13.78 -22.06
C ALA A 466 -11.89 14.41 -22.13
N VAL A 467 -11.79 15.61 -22.72
CA VAL A 467 -10.52 16.36 -22.76
C VAL A 467 -10.09 16.81 -21.34
N SER A 468 -11.07 16.96 -20.44
CA SER A 468 -10.93 17.30 -19.01
C SER A 468 -10.68 16.10 -18.11
N ALA A 469 -10.62 14.87 -18.64
CA ALA A 469 -10.54 13.66 -17.84
C ALA A 469 -9.34 13.70 -16.88
N GLN A 470 -9.61 13.37 -15.61
CA GLN A 470 -8.59 13.28 -14.60
C GLN A 470 -7.73 12.03 -14.79
N TYR A 471 -6.45 12.11 -14.45
CA TYR A 471 -5.55 10.95 -14.52
C TYR A 471 -5.88 9.93 -13.43
N THR A 472 -5.76 8.64 -13.75
CA THR A 472 -5.89 7.56 -12.78
C THR A 472 -4.59 7.44 -11.98
N LYS A 473 -4.39 8.36 -11.06
CA LYS A 473 -3.27 8.41 -10.11
C LYS A 473 -3.78 8.12 -8.70
N PRO A 474 -2.95 7.78 -7.73
CA PRO A 474 -3.37 7.74 -6.33
C PRO A 474 -4.08 9.05 -5.98
N TYR A 475 -5.25 8.95 -5.32
CA TYR A 475 -6.07 10.10 -4.92
C TYR A 475 -5.45 10.89 -3.76
N PHE A 476 -4.35 10.40 -3.24
CA PHE A 476 -3.58 10.92 -2.12
C PHE A 476 -2.18 11.32 -2.58
N HIS A 477 -1.64 12.40 -2.03
CA HIS A 477 -0.28 12.86 -2.29
C HIS A 477 0.25 13.68 -1.10
N ARG A 478 1.57 13.89 -1.07
CA ARG A 478 2.24 14.79 -0.13
C ARG A 478 3.06 15.82 -0.92
N ASP A 479 3.13 17.05 -0.42
CA ASP A 479 3.98 18.08 -1.06
C ASP A 479 5.45 17.71 -0.92
N ASN A 480 5.83 17.22 0.24
CA ASN A 480 7.16 16.69 0.50
C ASN A 480 7.06 15.25 1.07
N PRO A 481 7.14 14.23 0.21
CA PRO A 481 6.98 12.84 0.60
C PRO A 481 8.04 12.33 1.59
N ASP A 482 9.17 13.05 1.75
CA ASP A 482 10.23 12.65 2.67
C ASP A 482 9.95 13.05 4.14
N VAL A 483 9.06 14.04 4.38
CA VAL A 483 8.87 14.62 5.72
C VAL A 483 7.41 14.85 6.13
N ASP A 484 6.48 15.06 5.19
CA ASP A 484 5.08 15.33 5.53
C ASP A 484 4.41 14.05 6.08
N PRO A 485 3.80 14.10 7.29
CA PRO A 485 3.25 12.91 7.92
C PRO A 485 1.78 12.64 7.55
N ILE A 486 1.16 13.50 6.72
CA ILE A 486 -0.27 13.46 6.40
C ILE A 486 -0.45 13.63 4.89
N TYR A 487 -1.25 12.76 4.28
CA TYR A 487 -1.66 12.89 2.90
C TYR A 487 -2.69 14.00 2.69
N LYS A 488 -2.51 14.75 1.62
CA LYS A 488 -3.56 15.55 0.99
C LYS A 488 -4.41 14.66 0.10
N ILE A 489 -5.70 14.91 0.06
CA ILE A 489 -6.68 14.12 -0.68
C ILE A 489 -7.20 14.94 -1.85
N ASP A 490 -7.00 14.44 -3.08
CA ASP A 490 -7.43 15.11 -4.30
C ASP A 490 -8.96 15.08 -4.46
N ASN A 491 -9.58 13.94 -4.14
CA ASN A 491 -11.03 13.76 -4.19
C ASN A 491 -11.52 13.21 -2.84
N PRO A 492 -12.25 14.00 -2.04
CA PRO A 492 -12.77 13.54 -0.75
C PRO A 492 -13.65 12.28 -0.82
N ALA A 493 -14.27 12.01 -1.97
CA ALA A 493 -15.08 10.81 -2.17
C ALA A 493 -14.24 9.51 -2.13
N ASP A 494 -12.96 9.58 -2.44
CA ASP A 494 -12.07 8.42 -2.46
C ASP A 494 -11.38 8.19 -1.10
N LEU A 495 -11.58 9.09 -0.13
CA LEU A 495 -10.96 8.99 1.19
C LEU A 495 -11.25 7.63 1.85
N GLY A 496 -10.20 6.93 2.18
CA GLY A 496 -10.24 5.61 2.81
C GLY A 496 -10.09 4.44 1.82
N LEU A 497 -10.18 4.66 0.53
CA LEU A 497 -9.99 3.58 -0.46
C LEU A 497 -8.52 3.17 -0.57
N PRO A 498 -8.22 1.95 -1.00
CA PRO A 498 -6.84 1.55 -1.31
C PRO A 498 -6.20 2.42 -2.39
N LEU A 499 -6.85 2.56 -3.52
CA LEU A 499 -6.42 3.35 -4.69
C LEU A 499 -7.63 4.01 -5.37
N THR A 500 -7.36 4.92 -6.29
CA THR A 500 -8.38 5.54 -7.14
C THR A 500 -9.10 4.50 -8.00
N PRO A 501 -10.43 4.50 -8.06
CA PRO A 501 -11.21 3.59 -8.89
C PRO A 501 -10.89 3.70 -10.38
N ARG A 502 -10.96 2.56 -11.08
CA ARG A 502 -10.79 2.53 -12.52
C ARG A 502 -12.01 3.12 -13.23
N PRO A 503 -11.81 3.91 -14.31
CA PRO A 503 -12.88 4.75 -14.84
C PRO A 503 -13.87 4.03 -15.76
N VAL A 504 -13.58 2.83 -16.26
CA VAL A 504 -14.41 2.20 -17.31
C VAL A 504 -14.78 0.78 -16.93
N ARG A 505 -16.09 0.52 -16.86
CA ARG A 505 -16.68 -0.77 -16.54
C ARG A 505 -17.75 -1.13 -17.55
N ALA A 506 -17.76 -2.36 -18.03
CA ALA A 506 -18.85 -2.93 -18.81
C ALA A 506 -19.88 -3.58 -17.91
N GLU A 507 -21.15 -3.48 -18.27
CA GLU A 507 -22.27 -4.11 -17.58
C GLU A 507 -23.21 -4.75 -18.61
N ILE A 508 -23.66 -5.98 -18.31
CA ILE A 508 -24.69 -6.68 -19.09
C ILE A 508 -25.79 -7.14 -18.15
N GLU A 509 -27.03 -6.78 -18.49
CA GLU A 509 -28.24 -7.42 -17.98
C GLU A 509 -28.60 -8.57 -18.94
N TYR A 510 -28.82 -9.74 -18.39
CA TYR A 510 -29.12 -10.93 -19.16
C TYR A 510 -30.28 -11.74 -18.54
N GLU A 511 -30.84 -12.63 -19.34
CA GLU A 511 -31.81 -13.64 -18.90
C GLU A 511 -31.31 -15.04 -19.30
N LEU A 512 -31.31 -15.96 -18.34
CA LEU A 512 -30.93 -17.36 -18.53
C LEU A 512 -31.79 -18.24 -17.63
N ASN A 513 -32.35 -19.32 -18.16
CA ASN A 513 -33.24 -20.27 -17.44
C ASN A 513 -34.44 -19.60 -16.74
N GLY A 514 -34.89 -18.43 -17.23
CA GLY A 514 -35.96 -17.64 -16.62
C GLY A 514 -35.52 -16.76 -15.45
N VAL A 515 -34.22 -16.74 -15.16
CA VAL A 515 -33.59 -15.84 -14.18
C VAL A 515 -33.01 -14.64 -14.89
N LYS A 516 -33.30 -13.44 -14.40
CA LYS A 516 -32.68 -12.19 -14.83
C LYS A 516 -31.59 -11.80 -13.84
N SER A 517 -30.43 -11.42 -14.35
CA SER A 517 -29.32 -10.98 -13.52
C SER A 517 -28.43 -9.98 -14.27
N ARG A 518 -27.47 -9.39 -13.56
CA ARG A 518 -26.48 -8.47 -14.09
C ARG A 518 -25.09 -9.02 -13.83
N VAL A 519 -24.20 -8.82 -14.79
CA VAL A 519 -22.76 -9.09 -14.65
C VAL A 519 -21.97 -7.88 -15.08
N SER A 520 -20.91 -7.54 -14.35
CA SER A 520 -20.05 -6.40 -14.64
C SER A 520 -18.58 -6.77 -14.59
N GLN A 521 -17.77 -6.10 -15.44
CA GLN A 521 -16.33 -6.29 -15.52
C GLN A 521 -15.65 -4.98 -15.88
N LEU A 522 -14.48 -4.70 -15.30
CA LEU A 522 -13.63 -3.60 -15.78
C LEU A 522 -13.23 -3.84 -17.22
N VAL A 523 -13.15 -2.76 -18.01
CA VAL A 523 -12.59 -2.86 -19.36
C VAL A 523 -11.08 -2.95 -19.26
N GLU A 524 -10.51 -3.99 -19.86
CA GLU A 524 -9.09 -4.32 -19.80
C GLU A 524 -8.41 -4.21 -21.16
N ALA A 525 -7.11 -4.05 -21.17
CA ALA A 525 -6.26 -4.20 -22.33
C ALA A 525 -5.12 -5.19 -22.03
N ASP A 526 -4.69 -5.93 -23.05
CA ASP A 526 -3.49 -6.76 -22.94
C ASP A 526 -2.26 -5.85 -22.91
N SER A 527 -1.62 -5.73 -21.77
CA SER A 527 -0.56 -4.78 -21.52
C SER A 527 0.76 -5.48 -21.22
N VAL A 528 1.85 -4.94 -21.74
CA VAL A 528 3.21 -5.41 -21.45
C VAL A 528 3.64 -4.81 -20.11
N LEU A 529 3.67 -5.65 -19.10
CA LEU A 529 4.02 -5.32 -17.72
C LEU A 529 5.19 -6.18 -17.25
N GLU A 530 5.68 -5.94 -16.06
CA GLU A 530 6.65 -6.82 -15.43
C GLU A 530 6.11 -8.27 -15.39
N GLY A 531 6.91 -9.21 -15.86
CA GLY A 531 6.52 -10.62 -15.95
C GLY A 531 5.83 -11.03 -17.26
N GLY A 532 5.57 -10.10 -18.19
CA GLY A 532 5.03 -10.40 -19.52
C GLY A 532 3.73 -9.68 -19.88
N THR A 533 3.08 -10.12 -20.94
CA THR A 533 1.78 -9.56 -21.37
C THR A 533 0.65 -10.16 -20.56
N ARG A 534 -0.18 -9.31 -19.95
CA ARG A 534 -1.36 -9.72 -19.18
C ARG A 534 -2.47 -8.67 -19.27
N PRO A 535 -3.75 -9.06 -19.05
CA PRO A 535 -4.84 -8.10 -18.93
C PRO A 535 -4.58 -7.09 -17.82
N ALA A 536 -4.87 -5.82 -18.08
CA ALA A 536 -4.81 -4.75 -17.09
C ALA A 536 -5.98 -3.77 -17.31
N PRO A 537 -6.65 -3.32 -16.25
CA PRO A 537 -7.75 -2.37 -16.33
C PRO A 537 -7.32 -1.02 -16.91
N LEU A 538 -8.17 -0.40 -17.71
CA LEU A 538 -7.88 0.88 -18.33
C LEU A 538 -7.62 1.97 -17.29
N SER A 539 -6.62 2.80 -17.56
CA SER A 539 -6.19 3.91 -16.71
C SER A 539 -5.96 5.16 -17.57
N VAL A 540 -6.44 6.31 -17.12
CA VAL A 540 -6.20 7.58 -17.79
C VAL A 540 -4.81 8.10 -17.43
N ALA A 541 -4.00 8.40 -18.43
CA ALA A 541 -2.66 8.96 -18.28
C ALA A 541 -2.51 10.26 -19.08
N PRO A 542 -1.53 11.15 -18.78
CA PRO A 542 -1.19 12.27 -19.65
C PRO A 542 -0.68 11.77 -21.01
N GLU A 543 -0.79 12.58 -22.07
CA GLU A 543 -0.23 12.26 -23.39
C GLU A 543 1.29 12.04 -23.33
N ALA A 544 1.97 12.76 -22.41
CA ALA A 544 3.39 12.62 -22.13
C ALA A 544 3.66 12.58 -20.62
N SER A 545 4.58 11.73 -20.23
CA SER A 545 5.11 11.63 -18.85
C SER A 545 6.56 12.12 -18.85
N VAL A 546 6.89 13.01 -17.92
CA VAL A 546 8.19 13.67 -17.81
C VAL A 546 8.75 13.44 -16.42
N LEU A 547 9.95 12.89 -16.32
CA LEU A 547 10.66 12.67 -15.05
C LEU A 547 12.14 12.91 -15.22
N PHE A 548 12.83 13.35 -14.16
CA PHE A 548 14.28 13.24 -14.12
C PHE A 548 14.70 11.77 -13.96
N ALA A 549 15.82 11.41 -14.54
CA ALA A 549 16.38 10.06 -14.40
C ALA A 549 16.81 9.77 -12.95
N ASP A 550 17.32 10.79 -12.26
CA ASP A 550 17.69 10.73 -10.85
C ASP A 550 16.85 11.73 -10.05
N ALA A 551 16.37 11.34 -8.86
CA ALA A 551 15.58 12.21 -7.98
C ALA A 551 16.40 13.34 -7.35
N SER A 552 17.70 13.13 -7.21
CA SER A 552 18.62 14.11 -6.61
C SER A 552 19.91 14.29 -7.42
N ARG A 553 20.56 15.44 -7.23
CA ARG A 553 21.85 15.76 -7.82
C ARG A 553 22.76 16.41 -6.80
N VAL A 554 23.98 15.89 -6.68
CA VAL A 554 25.02 16.48 -5.86
C VAL A 554 25.98 17.27 -6.76
N VAL A 555 26.32 18.48 -6.33
CA VAL A 555 27.29 19.38 -6.98
C VAL A 555 28.28 19.86 -5.92
N ARG A 556 29.56 19.87 -6.22
CA ARG A 556 30.55 20.38 -5.26
C ARG A 556 30.63 21.91 -5.28
N VAL A 557 30.85 22.50 -4.11
CA VAL A 557 31.19 23.92 -4.03
C VAL A 557 32.46 24.18 -4.84
N GLY A 558 32.45 25.24 -5.68
CA GLY A 558 33.54 25.56 -6.58
C GLY A 558 33.54 24.78 -7.89
N GLU A 559 32.54 23.95 -8.16
CA GLU A 559 32.39 23.28 -9.45
C GLU A 559 32.16 24.31 -10.56
N THR A 560 32.98 24.22 -11.58
CA THR A 560 32.91 25.11 -12.76
C THR A 560 32.52 24.35 -14.04
N GLN A 561 32.61 23.02 -14.02
CA GLN A 561 32.27 22.23 -15.17
C GLN A 561 30.74 22.04 -15.26
N PRO A 562 30.19 21.97 -16.47
CA PRO A 562 28.79 21.70 -16.66
C PRO A 562 28.39 20.34 -16.04
N VAL A 563 27.31 20.34 -15.29
CA VAL A 563 26.75 19.13 -14.65
C VAL A 563 25.67 18.57 -15.52
N GLU A 564 25.86 17.34 -16.00
CA GLU A 564 24.83 16.65 -16.81
C GLU A 564 23.63 16.26 -15.94
N VAL A 565 22.42 16.59 -16.41
CA VAL A 565 21.14 16.09 -15.90
C VAL A 565 20.34 15.47 -17.03
N THR A 566 19.65 14.39 -16.75
CA THR A 566 18.89 13.63 -17.74
C THR A 566 17.40 13.67 -17.40
N VAL A 567 16.60 14.05 -18.39
CA VAL A 567 15.14 14.00 -18.31
C VAL A 567 14.63 12.88 -19.21
N ARG A 568 13.79 12.01 -18.68
CA ARG A 568 13.09 10.96 -19.41
C ARG A 568 11.72 11.45 -19.80
N VAL A 569 11.36 11.23 -21.05
CA VAL A 569 10.02 11.51 -21.60
C VAL A 569 9.45 10.21 -22.15
N ARG A 570 8.27 9.83 -21.65
CA ARG A 570 7.49 8.71 -22.16
C ARG A 570 6.29 9.22 -22.95
N SER A 571 6.05 8.67 -24.13
CA SER A 571 4.85 8.91 -24.90
C SER A 571 3.74 7.94 -24.51
N ASN A 572 2.56 8.43 -24.17
CA ASN A 572 1.37 7.61 -23.96
C ASN A 572 0.39 7.70 -25.14
N VAL A 573 0.84 8.35 -26.21
CA VAL A 573 0.15 8.46 -27.53
C VAL A 573 0.98 7.77 -28.60
N PRO A 574 0.42 7.47 -29.79
CA PRO A 574 1.17 6.86 -30.88
C PRO A 574 2.40 7.66 -31.32
N GLU A 575 2.32 8.99 -31.21
CA GLU A 575 3.42 9.85 -31.65
C GLU A 575 3.40 11.21 -30.91
N ILE A 576 4.58 11.68 -30.50
CA ILE A 576 4.87 13.08 -30.15
C ILE A 576 5.76 13.64 -31.25
N ARG A 577 5.31 14.67 -32.00
CA ARG A 577 6.05 15.22 -33.15
C ARG A 577 6.87 16.45 -32.81
N ASP A 578 6.27 17.43 -32.13
CA ASP A 578 6.82 18.77 -31.96
C ASP A 578 6.79 19.20 -30.48
N GLY A 579 7.29 18.32 -29.59
CA GLY A 579 7.42 18.64 -28.19
C GLY A 579 8.63 19.55 -27.92
N SER A 580 8.48 20.53 -27.02
CA SER A 580 9.57 21.36 -26.54
C SER A 580 9.82 21.09 -25.07
N LEU A 581 10.94 20.41 -24.76
CA LEU A 581 11.35 20.08 -23.40
C LEU A 581 12.34 21.14 -22.89
N SER A 582 12.08 21.70 -21.73
CA SER A 582 12.94 22.68 -21.05
C SER A 582 13.13 22.35 -19.57
N ILE A 583 14.22 22.86 -18.99
CA ILE A 583 14.44 22.81 -17.54
C ILE A 583 14.44 24.26 -17.03
N LEU A 584 13.71 24.49 -15.95
CA LEU A 584 13.73 25.74 -15.20
C LEU A 584 14.85 25.67 -14.15
N PRO A 585 15.96 26.40 -14.33
CA PRO A 585 17.08 26.40 -13.38
C PRO A 585 16.78 27.27 -12.17
N ALA A 586 17.57 27.09 -11.10
CA ALA A 586 17.59 28.04 -9.99
C ALA A 586 18.18 29.40 -10.38
N ALA A 587 17.89 30.41 -9.57
CA ALA A 587 18.42 31.76 -9.79
C ALA A 587 19.98 31.77 -9.85
N GLY A 588 20.55 32.38 -10.89
CA GLY A 588 21.98 32.42 -11.13
C GLY A 588 22.59 31.19 -11.81
N TRP A 589 21.82 30.12 -11.99
CA TRP A 589 22.24 28.95 -12.76
C TRP A 589 21.76 29.05 -14.21
N ARG A 590 22.51 28.46 -15.12
CA ARG A 590 22.18 28.41 -16.55
C ARG A 590 22.07 26.97 -17.01
N VAL A 591 21.16 26.71 -17.97
CA VAL A 591 20.93 25.38 -18.57
C VAL A 591 21.18 25.45 -20.06
N GLU A 592 21.91 24.50 -20.59
CA GLU A 592 22.12 24.32 -22.03
C GLU A 592 21.82 22.87 -22.47
N PRO A 593 21.14 22.70 -23.59
CA PRO A 593 20.42 23.73 -24.33
C PRO A 593 19.24 24.26 -23.50
N THR A 594 18.73 25.44 -23.82
CA THR A 594 17.57 26.03 -23.09
C THR A 594 16.30 25.26 -23.35
N SER A 595 16.21 24.57 -24.50
CA SER A 595 15.12 23.62 -24.81
C SER A 595 15.61 22.58 -25.82
N GLN A 596 14.92 21.43 -25.86
CA GLN A 596 15.17 20.37 -26.83
C GLN A 596 13.87 19.97 -27.52
N LEU A 597 13.96 19.67 -28.83
CA LEU A 597 12.86 19.10 -29.58
C LEU A 597 12.64 17.66 -29.16
N VAL A 598 11.39 17.34 -28.80
CA VAL A 598 10.97 15.98 -28.44
C VAL A 598 10.18 15.38 -29.57
N GLN A 599 10.69 14.30 -30.11
CA GLN A 599 10.03 13.46 -31.11
C GLN A 599 10.13 12.01 -30.65
N ILE A 600 8.97 11.38 -30.42
CA ILE A 600 8.88 9.99 -29.95
C ILE A 600 7.83 9.28 -30.78
N GLN A 601 8.21 8.16 -31.38
CA GLN A 601 7.35 7.25 -32.11
C GLN A 601 7.03 6.02 -31.25
N GLY A 602 5.75 5.68 -31.16
CA GLY A 602 5.25 4.52 -30.43
C GLY A 602 4.67 4.89 -29.06
N LYS A 603 3.48 4.37 -28.81
CA LYS A 603 2.85 4.44 -27.48
C LYS A 603 3.64 3.61 -26.49
N GLY A 604 3.94 4.17 -25.32
CA GLY A 604 4.80 3.55 -24.30
C GLY A 604 6.30 3.73 -24.54
N ALA A 605 6.71 4.28 -25.69
CA ALA A 605 8.12 4.55 -25.98
C ALA A 605 8.68 5.65 -25.07
N GLU A 606 9.91 5.46 -24.61
CA GLU A 606 10.62 6.39 -23.73
C GLU A 606 11.93 6.86 -24.40
N ARG A 607 12.25 8.13 -24.22
CA ARG A 607 13.52 8.73 -24.62
C ARG A 607 14.11 9.59 -23.51
N SER A 608 15.44 9.56 -23.44
CA SER A 608 16.22 10.37 -22.49
C SER A 608 16.82 11.59 -23.19
N PHE A 609 16.75 12.73 -22.54
CA PHE A 609 17.24 14.01 -23.02
C PHE A 609 18.24 14.56 -22.01
N LYS A 610 19.44 14.92 -22.48
CA LYS A 610 20.53 15.42 -21.65
C LYS A 610 20.58 16.94 -21.69
N PHE A 611 20.64 17.53 -20.51
CA PHE A 611 20.87 18.96 -20.33
C PHE A 611 22.12 19.15 -19.47
N PHE A 612 22.74 20.32 -19.59
CA PHE A 612 23.91 20.69 -18.83
C PHE A 612 23.60 21.91 -17.96
N LEU A 613 23.68 21.71 -16.65
CA LEU A 613 23.59 22.78 -15.67
C LEU A 613 24.98 23.44 -15.54
N PHE A 614 25.04 24.72 -15.75
CA PHE A 614 26.24 25.52 -15.49
C PHE A 614 26.14 26.07 -14.09
N PRO A 615 26.98 25.56 -13.15
CA PRO A 615 26.84 25.89 -11.75
C PRO A 615 27.19 27.36 -11.44
N ASN A 616 26.47 27.93 -10.48
CA ASN A 616 26.91 29.08 -9.69
C ASN A 616 27.04 28.59 -8.23
N ALA A 617 28.01 27.68 -8.03
CA ALA A 617 28.15 26.90 -6.80
C ALA A 617 29.27 27.54 -5.90
N ASP A 618 29.09 28.78 -5.48
CA ASP A 618 30.01 29.51 -4.62
C ASP A 618 29.90 29.15 -3.12
N ARG A 619 28.79 28.57 -2.73
CA ARG A 619 28.47 28.19 -1.34
C ARG A 619 27.57 26.99 -1.28
N GLU A 620 27.46 26.39 -0.09
CA GLU A 620 26.47 25.34 0.16
C GLU A 620 25.04 25.86 0.04
N MET A 621 24.19 25.11 -0.68
CA MET A 621 22.78 25.43 -0.87
C MET A 621 22.01 24.20 -1.33
N ARG A 622 20.71 24.22 -1.11
CA ARG A 622 19.76 23.23 -1.64
C ARG A 622 18.66 23.95 -2.39
N PHE A 623 18.25 23.41 -3.52
CA PHE A 623 17.15 23.92 -4.34
C PHE A 623 16.55 22.81 -5.21
N GLN A 624 15.52 23.14 -5.93
CA GLN A 624 14.87 22.23 -6.87
C GLN A 624 14.97 22.82 -8.28
N ILE A 625 15.11 21.94 -9.27
CA ILE A 625 14.94 22.26 -10.69
C ILE A 625 13.75 21.48 -11.21
N HIS A 626 13.04 22.08 -12.18
CA HIS A 626 11.81 21.51 -12.72
C HIS A 626 11.96 21.36 -14.23
N ALA A 627 11.50 20.22 -14.76
CA ALA A 627 11.40 19.99 -16.19
C ALA A 627 9.95 20.19 -16.64
N LYS A 628 9.80 20.73 -17.84
CA LYS A 628 8.51 20.97 -18.47
C LYS A 628 8.59 20.63 -19.94
N LEU A 629 7.64 19.83 -20.40
CA LEU A 629 7.43 19.50 -21.81
C LEU A 629 6.15 20.17 -22.31
N SER A 630 6.27 20.99 -23.34
CA SER A 630 5.10 21.57 -24.04
C SER A 630 4.83 20.81 -25.33
N VAL A 631 3.63 20.28 -25.50
CA VAL A 631 3.16 19.55 -26.69
C VAL A 631 1.77 20.05 -27.05
N ASN A 632 1.55 20.43 -28.30
CA ASN A 632 0.22 20.88 -28.78
C ASN A 632 -0.44 21.98 -27.93
N GLY A 633 0.38 22.87 -27.33
CA GLY A 633 -0.12 23.95 -26.48
C GLY A 633 -0.51 23.51 -25.05
N ARG A 634 -0.20 22.28 -24.64
CA ARG A 634 -0.33 21.77 -23.27
C ARG A 634 1.03 21.56 -22.65
N ASP A 635 1.12 21.86 -21.38
CA ASP A 635 2.34 21.66 -20.57
C ASP A 635 2.21 20.39 -19.72
N TYR A 636 3.30 19.60 -19.67
CA TYR A 636 3.45 18.40 -18.88
C TYR A 636 4.68 18.58 -17.97
N ASP A 637 4.48 18.58 -16.68
CA ASP A 637 5.48 18.81 -15.63
C ASP A 637 5.46 17.71 -14.55
N GLN A 638 4.87 16.56 -14.88
CA GLN A 638 4.82 15.37 -14.05
C GLN A 638 4.99 14.11 -14.89
N GLY A 639 5.38 13.05 -14.22
CA GLY A 639 5.43 11.73 -14.80
C GLY A 639 5.05 10.67 -13.79
N PHE A 640 5.15 9.42 -14.19
CA PHE A 640 4.88 8.30 -13.29
C PHE A 640 5.87 7.16 -13.50
N SER A 641 6.14 6.44 -12.41
CA SER A 641 6.69 5.09 -12.43
C SER A 641 5.56 4.06 -12.35
N THR A 642 5.74 2.95 -13.06
CA THR A 642 4.81 1.81 -12.98
C THR A 642 5.19 0.95 -11.78
N VAL A 643 4.27 0.81 -10.84
CA VAL A 643 4.39 -0.09 -9.70
C VAL A 643 3.63 -1.37 -10.04
N SER A 644 4.37 -2.42 -10.36
CA SER A 644 3.77 -3.70 -10.76
C SER A 644 4.71 -4.85 -10.38
N ARG A 645 4.12 -6.02 -10.19
CA ARG A 645 4.78 -7.30 -10.00
C ARG A 645 3.85 -8.38 -10.54
N PRO A 646 4.34 -9.55 -11.01
CA PRO A 646 3.47 -10.57 -11.64
C PRO A 646 2.30 -11.04 -10.78
N ASP A 647 2.45 -11.00 -9.47
CA ASP A 647 1.46 -11.43 -8.47
C ASP A 647 0.59 -10.28 -7.90
N LEU A 648 0.81 -9.04 -8.38
CA LEU A 648 0.09 -7.84 -7.94
C LEU A 648 -0.70 -7.20 -9.09
N ALA A 649 -1.71 -6.43 -8.74
CA ALA A 649 -2.31 -5.48 -9.66
C ALA A 649 -1.28 -4.40 -10.06
N THR A 650 -1.63 -3.54 -11.03
CA THR A 650 -0.75 -2.46 -11.49
C THR A 650 -1.26 -1.11 -11.00
N ALA A 651 -0.36 -0.30 -10.49
CA ALA A 651 -0.62 1.10 -10.16
C ALA A 651 0.45 2.01 -10.77
N TYR A 652 0.17 3.32 -10.80
CA TYR A 652 1.06 4.34 -11.33
C TYR A 652 1.35 5.35 -10.24
N TYR A 653 2.61 5.41 -9.81
CA TYR A 653 3.06 6.40 -8.84
C TYR A 653 3.49 7.67 -9.56
N TYR A 654 2.69 8.73 -9.42
CA TYR A 654 2.91 10.02 -10.07
C TYR A 654 3.83 10.90 -9.24
N GLN A 655 4.76 11.56 -9.91
CA GLN A 655 5.72 12.48 -9.32
C GLN A 655 5.85 13.75 -10.16
N PRO A 656 6.08 14.92 -9.54
CA PRO A 656 6.49 16.11 -10.28
C PRO A 656 7.79 15.86 -11.07
N ALA A 657 7.93 16.46 -12.23
CA ALA A 657 9.17 16.47 -12.99
C ALA A 657 10.20 17.40 -12.33
N MET A 658 10.68 16.99 -11.15
CA MET A 658 11.49 17.78 -10.24
C MET A 658 12.74 16.99 -9.81
N GLN A 659 13.87 17.66 -9.74
CA GLN A 659 15.10 17.10 -9.16
C GLN A 659 15.62 18.01 -8.06
N ARG A 660 15.98 17.44 -6.90
CA ARG A 660 16.67 18.14 -5.83
C ARG A 660 18.14 18.31 -6.18
N VAL A 661 18.67 19.51 -6.00
CA VAL A 661 20.10 19.80 -6.20
C VAL A 661 20.69 20.24 -4.87
N SER A 662 21.75 19.55 -4.44
CA SER A 662 22.51 19.87 -3.23
C SER A 662 23.92 20.28 -3.62
N VAL A 663 24.26 21.54 -3.36
CA VAL A 663 25.62 22.05 -3.49
C VAL A 663 26.35 21.84 -2.16
N VAL A 664 27.42 21.04 -2.18
CA VAL A 664 28.09 20.56 -0.97
C VAL A 664 29.56 20.89 -1.01
N ARG A 665 30.08 21.44 0.08
CA ARG A 665 31.55 21.55 0.29
C ARG A 665 32.07 20.14 0.61
N LEU A 666 32.76 19.54 -0.36
CA LEU A 666 33.16 18.12 -0.28
C LEU A 666 34.58 17.96 -0.85
N ALA A 667 35.48 17.52 0.00
CA ALA A 667 36.80 17.02 -0.41
C ALA A 667 36.70 15.53 -0.72
N LEU A 668 37.36 15.06 -1.76
CA LEU A 668 37.41 13.67 -2.18
C LEU A 668 38.84 13.15 -2.10
N PRO A 669 39.02 11.85 -1.75
CA PRO A 669 40.33 11.22 -1.82
C PRO A 669 40.79 11.12 -3.28
N GLN A 670 42.10 11.33 -3.51
CA GLN A 670 42.68 11.27 -4.85
C GLN A 670 42.87 9.82 -5.31
N SER A 671 42.59 9.55 -6.59
CA SER A 671 42.84 8.26 -7.22
C SER A 671 42.22 7.07 -6.45
N TYR A 672 41.00 7.25 -5.98
CA TYR A 672 40.31 6.34 -5.09
C TYR A 672 39.22 5.55 -5.84
N GLU A 673 39.26 4.23 -5.81
CA GLU A 673 38.30 3.33 -6.45
C GLU A 673 37.43 2.62 -5.40
N VAL A 674 36.12 2.77 -5.51
CA VAL A 674 35.14 2.21 -4.58
C VAL A 674 34.40 1.07 -5.27
N GLY A 675 34.37 -0.10 -4.64
CA GLY A 675 33.50 -1.19 -4.99
C GLY A 675 32.20 -1.12 -4.19
N TYR A 676 31.04 -1.36 -4.82
CA TYR A 676 29.78 -1.43 -4.13
C TYR A 676 29.08 -2.76 -4.40
N ILE A 677 28.67 -3.45 -3.34
CA ILE A 677 27.88 -4.67 -3.41
C ILE A 677 26.48 -4.36 -2.92
N MET A 678 25.49 -4.47 -3.80
CA MET A 678 24.11 -4.15 -3.48
C MET A 678 23.54 -5.12 -2.44
N GLY A 679 22.82 -4.56 -1.46
CA GLY A 679 22.00 -5.29 -0.53
C GLY A 679 20.54 -5.34 -0.98
N ALA A 680 19.62 -4.89 -0.14
CA ALA A 680 18.19 -4.85 -0.44
C ALA A 680 17.80 -3.85 -1.55
N GLY A 681 18.66 -2.83 -1.79
CA GLY A 681 18.48 -1.76 -2.76
C GLY A 681 18.58 -0.41 -2.10
N ASP A 682 19.46 0.45 -2.62
CA ASP A 682 19.62 1.84 -2.21
C ASP A 682 20.25 2.67 -3.33
N ASP A 683 20.12 3.99 -3.24
CA ASP A 683 20.62 4.94 -4.24
C ASP A 683 22.01 5.56 -3.90
N ILE A 684 22.67 5.07 -2.85
CA ILE A 684 24.01 5.53 -2.45
C ILE A 684 25.01 5.48 -3.61
N PRO A 685 25.07 4.40 -4.44
CA PRO A 685 26.02 4.34 -5.56
C PRO A 685 25.83 5.49 -6.56
N SER A 686 24.59 5.86 -6.86
CA SER A 686 24.27 6.96 -7.76
C SER A 686 24.76 8.29 -7.18
N VAL A 687 24.47 8.56 -5.92
CA VAL A 687 24.86 9.80 -5.22
C VAL A 687 26.39 9.94 -5.13
N LEU A 688 27.10 8.86 -4.81
CA LEU A 688 28.56 8.89 -4.70
C LEU A 688 29.24 9.14 -6.05
N ARG A 689 28.71 8.55 -7.15
CA ARG A 689 29.20 8.84 -8.51
C ARG A 689 28.96 10.31 -8.88
N GLN A 690 27.79 10.85 -8.56
CA GLN A 690 27.46 12.27 -8.79
C GLN A 690 28.38 13.19 -8.00
N ALA A 691 28.75 12.81 -6.79
CA ALA A 691 29.72 13.54 -5.98
C ALA A 691 31.17 13.51 -6.55
N GLY A 692 31.43 12.64 -7.52
CA GLY A 692 32.71 12.54 -8.21
C GLY A 692 33.61 11.39 -7.79
N LEU A 693 33.10 10.43 -7.00
CA LEU A 693 33.81 9.19 -6.66
C LEU A 693 33.81 8.20 -7.83
N ASN A 694 34.96 7.55 -8.06
CA ASN A 694 35.02 6.43 -9.00
C ASN A 694 34.47 5.18 -8.33
N LEU A 695 33.19 4.87 -8.61
CA LEU A 695 32.48 3.77 -7.99
C LEU A 695 32.00 2.74 -9.02
N ARG A 696 32.29 1.46 -8.77
CA ARG A 696 31.84 0.32 -9.58
C ARG A 696 30.98 -0.65 -8.75
N MET A 697 29.96 -1.19 -9.40
CA MET A 697 29.19 -2.28 -8.83
C MET A 697 29.98 -3.58 -8.94
N ILE A 698 30.12 -4.31 -7.85
CA ILE A 698 30.77 -5.62 -7.81
C ILE A 698 29.71 -6.69 -8.07
N SER A 699 29.88 -7.47 -9.14
CA SER A 699 28.99 -8.57 -9.47
C SER A 699 29.23 -9.79 -8.56
N PRO A 700 28.25 -10.73 -8.45
CA PRO A 700 28.44 -11.99 -7.72
C PRO A 700 29.66 -12.76 -8.18
N GLN A 701 29.93 -12.82 -9.47
CA GLN A 701 31.09 -13.50 -10.04
C GLN A 701 32.41 -12.81 -9.64
N GLU A 702 32.45 -11.47 -9.69
CA GLU A 702 33.62 -10.71 -9.26
C GLU A 702 33.89 -10.88 -7.77
N LEU A 703 32.83 -10.86 -6.95
CA LEU A 703 32.93 -11.13 -5.52
C LEU A 703 33.48 -12.53 -5.23
N ALA A 704 33.03 -13.55 -5.98
CA ALA A 704 33.45 -14.95 -5.77
C ALA A 704 34.88 -15.21 -6.24
N THR A 705 35.30 -14.65 -7.38
CA THR A 705 36.56 -15.05 -8.04
C THR A 705 37.44 -13.91 -8.53
N GLY A 706 36.94 -12.69 -8.57
CA GLY A 706 37.64 -11.51 -9.09
C GLY A 706 38.77 -11.00 -8.18
N ASP A 707 39.57 -10.10 -8.69
CA ASP A 707 40.62 -9.42 -7.94
C ASP A 707 40.04 -8.18 -7.24
N LEU A 708 39.86 -8.29 -5.92
CA LEU A 708 39.35 -7.20 -5.08
C LEU A 708 40.42 -6.17 -4.72
N SER A 709 41.70 -6.46 -4.91
CA SER A 709 42.80 -5.55 -4.54
C SER A 709 42.83 -4.24 -5.33
N ARG A 710 42.09 -4.18 -6.44
CA ARG A 710 41.92 -2.95 -7.24
C ARG A 710 41.10 -1.86 -6.52
N TYR A 711 40.29 -2.25 -5.53
CA TYR A 711 39.47 -1.31 -4.77
C TYR A 711 40.23 -0.80 -3.54
N ASN A 712 40.05 0.50 -3.23
CA ASN A 712 40.50 1.07 -1.97
C ASN A 712 39.48 0.81 -0.87
N ALA A 713 38.20 0.94 -1.20
CA ALA A 713 37.12 0.62 -0.30
C ALA A 713 36.07 -0.27 -0.99
N ILE A 714 35.44 -1.17 -0.22
CA ILE A 714 34.25 -1.91 -0.61
C ILE A 714 33.13 -1.56 0.36
N VAL A 715 31.97 -1.22 -0.19
CA VAL A 715 30.74 -0.94 0.58
C VAL A 715 29.76 -2.09 0.40
N LEU A 716 29.26 -2.61 1.48
CA LEU A 716 28.06 -3.44 1.48
C LEU A 716 26.83 -2.55 1.66
N GLY A 717 25.93 -2.58 0.69
CA GLY A 717 24.65 -1.89 0.74
C GLY A 717 23.78 -2.35 1.93
N ILE A 718 22.74 -1.63 2.21
CA ILE A 718 21.86 -1.94 3.35
C ILE A 718 21.37 -3.38 3.31
N ARG A 719 21.38 -4.05 4.47
CA ARG A 719 20.88 -5.41 4.65
C ARG A 719 21.57 -6.46 3.76
N ALA A 720 22.81 -6.21 3.34
CA ALA A 720 23.53 -7.10 2.43
C ALA A 720 23.62 -8.54 2.96
N TYR A 721 23.90 -8.72 4.27
CA TYR A 721 23.90 -10.05 4.88
C TYR A 721 22.52 -10.67 5.04
N ASP A 722 21.44 -9.85 5.10
CA ASP A 722 20.06 -10.36 5.20
C ASP A 722 19.59 -10.98 3.87
N VAL A 723 19.91 -10.33 2.74
CA VAL A 723 19.28 -10.65 1.44
C VAL A 723 20.22 -11.23 0.39
N ASN A 724 21.54 -11.04 0.54
CA ASN A 724 22.53 -11.43 -0.47
C ASN A 724 23.35 -12.64 -0.01
N GLU A 725 23.02 -13.80 -0.56
CA GLU A 725 23.70 -15.07 -0.24
C GLU A 725 25.18 -15.08 -0.67
N ASP A 726 25.52 -14.40 -1.77
CA ASP A 726 26.89 -14.33 -2.26
C ASP A 726 27.79 -13.54 -1.29
N VAL A 727 27.25 -12.52 -0.63
CA VAL A 727 27.96 -11.78 0.43
C VAL A 727 28.25 -12.71 1.61
N ARG A 728 27.26 -13.47 2.06
CA ARG A 728 27.45 -14.44 3.16
C ARG A 728 28.50 -15.50 2.83
N LYS A 729 28.41 -16.09 1.65
CA LYS A 729 29.35 -17.14 1.18
C LYS A 729 30.78 -16.64 1.01
N ASN A 730 30.95 -15.39 0.61
CA ASN A 730 32.25 -14.82 0.30
C ASN A 730 32.80 -13.88 1.39
N ASN A 731 32.21 -13.90 2.60
CA ASN A 731 32.65 -13.02 3.71
C ASN A 731 34.15 -13.16 4.03
N ALA A 732 34.70 -14.37 3.96
CA ALA A 732 36.12 -14.59 4.19
C ALA A 732 37.01 -13.83 3.18
N ARG A 733 36.54 -13.66 1.92
CA ARG A 733 37.27 -12.87 0.92
C ARG A 733 37.21 -11.37 1.23
N LEU A 734 36.05 -10.89 1.72
CA LEU A 734 35.87 -9.52 2.16
C LEU A 734 36.79 -9.21 3.34
N LEU A 735 36.86 -10.10 4.34
CA LEU A 735 37.79 -9.93 5.46
C LEU A 735 39.26 -10.02 5.03
N SER A 736 39.59 -10.90 4.07
CA SER A 736 40.94 -10.96 3.49
C SER A 736 41.31 -9.70 2.71
N PHE A 737 40.34 -9.04 2.07
CA PHE A 737 40.54 -7.73 1.44
C PHE A 737 40.93 -6.67 2.48
N VAL A 738 40.24 -6.65 3.64
CA VAL A 738 40.57 -5.75 4.75
C VAL A 738 41.98 -6.06 5.29
N GLU A 739 42.24 -7.34 5.55
CA GLU A 739 43.58 -7.79 6.08
C GLU A 739 44.75 -7.28 5.23
N LYS A 740 44.54 -7.18 3.89
CA LYS A 740 45.55 -6.73 2.93
C LYS A 740 45.63 -5.22 2.78
N GLY A 741 44.77 -4.43 3.42
CA GLY A 741 44.87 -2.96 3.44
C GLY A 741 43.66 -2.23 2.89
N GLY A 742 42.59 -2.91 2.51
CA GLY A 742 41.36 -2.29 2.03
C GLY A 742 40.45 -1.81 3.16
N THR A 743 39.54 -0.91 2.86
CA THR A 743 38.46 -0.47 3.75
C THR A 743 37.17 -1.21 3.41
N LEU A 744 36.57 -1.93 4.38
CA LEU A 744 35.24 -2.52 4.22
C LEU A 744 34.22 -1.78 5.07
N VAL A 745 33.21 -1.21 4.41
CA VAL A 745 32.10 -0.52 5.06
C VAL A 745 30.86 -1.41 5.01
N VAL A 746 30.36 -1.79 6.18
CA VAL A 746 29.16 -2.58 6.34
C VAL A 746 28.05 -1.70 6.88
N GLN A 747 27.00 -1.50 6.10
CA GLN A 747 25.81 -0.78 6.53
C GLN A 747 24.89 -1.71 7.35
N TYR A 748 23.84 -1.15 7.96
CA TYR A 748 22.96 -1.90 8.86
C TYR A 748 22.39 -3.18 8.22
N ASN A 749 22.15 -4.17 9.06
CA ASN A 749 21.40 -5.40 8.80
C ASN A 749 20.32 -5.55 9.86
N SER A 750 19.23 -6.25 9.58
CA SER A 750 18.08 -6.40 10.47
C SER A 750 17.91 -7.81 11.03
N GLY A 751 18.44 -8.81 10.35
CA GLY A 751 18.44 -10.21 10.78
C GLY A 751 19.46 -10.46 11.89
N THR A 752 19.17 -10.00 13.13
CA THR A 752 20.14 -10.06 14.26
C THR A 752 20.63 -11.47 14.55
N SER A 753 19.73 -12.47 14.54
CA SER A 753 20.08 -13.87 14.80
C SER A 753 21.01 -14.45 13.74
N GLU A 754 20.70 -14.20 12.46
CA GLU A 754 21.46 -14.69 11.31
C GLU A 754 22.81 -13.99 11.22
N PHE A 755 22.84 -12.68 11.43
CA PHE A 755 24.08 -11.91 11.43
C PHE A 755 25.04 -12.38 12.54
N ASN A 756 24.52 -12.53 13.76
CA ASN A 756 25.33 -12.92 14.91
C ASN A 756 25.82 -14.35 14.81
N SER A 757 25.01 -15.30 14.34
CA SER A 757 25.43 -16.68 14.12
C SER A 757 26.41 -16.82 12.95
N GLY A 758 26.36 -15.93 11.97
CA GLY A 758 27.22 -15.93 10.78
C GLY A 758 28.67 -15.50 11.04
N ASN A 759 28.94 -14.81 12.15
CA ASN A 759 30.28 -14.32 12.52
C ASN A 759 30.94 -13.50 11.40
N TYR A 760 30.19 -12.52 10.85
CA TYR A 760 30.63 -11.76 9.66
C TYR A 760 31.62 -10.64 9.95
N THR A 761 31.91 -10.37 11.20
CA THR A 761 32.83 -9.31 11.68
C THR A 761 34.26 -9.82 11.90
N PRO A 762 35.31 -8.98 11.79
CA PRO A 762 36.69 -9.40 11.99
C PRO A 762 37.03 -9.80 13.44
N TYR A 763 36.27 -9.31 14.39
CA TYR A 763 36.36 -9.59 15.83
C TYR A 763 34.97 -9.79 16.38
N PRO A 764 34.78 -10.42 17.52
CA PRO A 764 33.46 -10.66 18.11
C PRO A 764 32.66 -9.37 18.23
N ALA A 765 31.46 -9.35 17.70
CA ALA A 765 30.49 -8.29 17.84
C ALA A 765 29.06 -8.84 17.64
N GLU A 766 28.09 -8.27 18.31
CA GLU A 766 26.70 -8.66 18.22
C GLU A 766 25.83 -7.51 17.70
N LEU A 767 25.12 -7.78 16.63
CA LEU A 767 24.11 -6.88 16.11
C LEU A 767 22.92 -6.84 17.07
N GLY A 768 22.53 -5.63 17.45
CA GLY A 768 21.37 -5.38 18.30
C GLY A 768 20.20 -4.79 17.53
N ARG A 769 19.17 -4.42 18.27
CA ARG A 769 17.99 -3.70 17.77
C ARG A 769 17.98 -2.22 18.21
N GLY A 770 19.11 -1.74 18.73
CA GLY A 770 19.27 -0.34 19.12
C GLY A 770 19.03 0.59 17.94
N ARG A 771 18.37 1.71 18.20
CA ARG A 771 18.07 2.73 17.20
C ARG A 771 17.87 4.10 17.83
N VAL A 772 17.99 5.12 17.00
CA VAL A 772 17.69 6.51 17.34
C VAL A 772 16.69 7.02 16.31
N SER A 773 15.42 7.11 16.72
CA SER A 773 14.28 7.40 15.85
C SER A 773 14.04 8.90 15.64
N VAL A 774 14.44 9.73 16.58
CA VAL A 774 14.30 11.19 16.48
C VAL A 774 15.40 11.75 15.60
N GLU A 775 15.01 12.33 14.47
CA GLU A 775 15.96 12.88 13.48
C GLU A 775 16.80 14.05 13.99
N GLN A 776 16.36 14.75 15.03
CA GLN A 776 17.10 15.83 15.71
C GLN A 776 17.84 15.35 16.97
N ALA A 777 17.81 14.06 17.29
CA ALA A 777 18.51 13.52 18.45
C ALA A 777 19.99 13.94 18.47
N PRO A 778 20.57 14.26 19.63
CA PRO A 778 21.96 14.67 19.74
C PRO A 778 22.89 13.55 19.30
N VAL A 779 23.99 13.93 18.64
CA VAL A 779 25.08 13.04 18.25
C VAL A 779 26.37 13.59 18.87
N GLU A 780 27.06 12.82 19.70
CA GLU A 780 28.35 13.16 20.30
C GLU A 780 29.47 12.46 19.54
N ILE A 781 30.51 13.18 19.17
CA ILE A 781 31.76 12.64 18.61
C ILE A 781 32.65 12.20 19.76
N LEU A 782 32.91 10.89 19.89
CA LEU A 782 33.62 10.29 21.04
C LEU A 782 35.16 10.50 20.96
N ASP A 783 35.73 10.47 19.76
CA ASP A 783 37.14 10.82 19.53
C ASP A 783 37.29 11.81 18.36
N PRO A 784 37.24 13.10 18.62
CA PRO A 784 37.37 14.13 17.57
C PRO A 784 38.69 14.11 16.79
N ARG A 785 39.71 13.36 17.27
CA ARG A 785 41.01 13.24 16.58
C ARG A 785 41.06 12.02 15.66
N ASP A 786 40.03 11.17 15.65
CA ASP A 786 39.97 10.06 14.71
C ASP A 786 39.96 10.61 13.27
N PHE A 787 40.67 9.96 12.37
CA PHE A 787 40.80 10.43 10.98
C PHE A 787 39.44 10.47 10.25
N ILE A 788 38.47 9.61 10.65
CA ILE A 788 37.10 9.65 10.09
C ILE A 788 36.43 11.02 10.28
N PHE A 789 36.83 11.79 11.27
CA PHE A 789 36.27 13.14 11.48
C PHE A 789 37.12 14.29 10.91
N ASN A 790 38.30 13.98 10.31
CA ASN A 790 39.24 14.98 9.90
C ASN A 790 39.79 14.83 8.45
N ASP A 791 39.60 13.65 7.82
CA ASP A 791 40.17 13.38 6.50
C ASP A 791 39.23 12.62 5.57
N PRO A 792 38.95 13.08 4.37
CA PRO A 792 39.42 14.37 3.78
C PRO A 792 38.54 15.59 4.15
N ASN A 793 37.49 15.42 4.94
CA ASN A 793 36.58 16.47 5.37
C ASN A 793 36.64 16.68 6.89
N ASP A 794 36.64 17.92 7.35
CA ASP A 794 36.44 18.23 8.77
C ASP A 794 34.96 18.03 9.11
N ILE A 795 34.65 17.10 10.02
CA ILE A 795 33.29 16.83 10.49
C ILE A 795 33.04 17.60 11.78
N VAL A 796 32.02 18.43 11.77
CA VAL A 796 31.62 19.26 12.90
C VAL A 796 30.20 18.95 13.33
N GLN A 797 29.77 19.45 14.49
CA GLN A 797 28.48 19.17 15.07
C GLN A 797 27.30 19.47 14.12
N SER A 798 27.39 20.54 13.33
CA SER A 798 26.34 20.90 12.35
C SER A 798 26.20 19.93 11.17
N ASP A 799 27.13 18.99 10.99
CA ASP A 799 27.02 17.95 9.96
C ASP A 799 25.91 16.92 10.27
N PHE A 800 25.47 16.92 11.51
CA PHE A 800 24.32 16.12 11.92
C PHE A 800 22.98 16.86 11.81
N ASP A 801 22.96 18.12 11.34
CA ASP A 801 21.73 18.88 11.16
C ASP A 801 21.04 18.52 9.83
N GLY A 802 19.70 18.62 9.83
CA GLY A 802 18.89 18.40 8.62
C GLY A 802 18.83 16.95 8.14
N TRP A 803 19.18 16.01 8.99
CA TRP A 803 18.88 14.59 8.77
C TRP A 803 17.38 14.37 8.79
N ILE A 804 16.89 13.40 8.03
CA ILE A 804 15.46 13.08 7.90
C ILE A 804 15.12 11.72 8.49
N GLN A 805 13.91 11.60 8.98
CA GLN A 805 13.22 10.40 9.44
C GLN A 805 13.84 9.74 10.67
N GLU A 806 15.13 9.40 10.66
CA GLU A 806 15.83 8.75 11.78
C GLU A 806 17.34 9.00 11.71
N ARG A 807 18.01 8.93 12.87
CA ARG A 807 19.48 8.94 12.92
C ARG A 807 20.04 7.60 12.48
N GLY A 808 19.52 6.52 13.03
CA GLY A 808 20.03 5.19 12.73
C GLY A 808 19.27 4.05 13.42
N LEU A 809 19.62 2.83 13.02
CA LEU A 809 18.90 1.63 13.34
C LEU A 809 19.83 0.42 13.38
N TYR A 810 19.46 -0.59 14.17
CA TYR A 810 20.22 -1.82 14.34
C TYR A 810 21.68 -1.58 14.76
N PHE A 811 21.86 -0.81 15.82
CA PHE A 811 23.17 -0.56 16.39
C PHE A 811 23.73 -1.85 17.00
N MET A 812 25.06 -2.02 16.96
CA MET A 812 25.71 -3.11 17.68
C MET A 812 25.45 -2.99 19.18
N SER A 813 25.06 -4.12 19.79
CA SER A 813 24.76 -4.19 21.22
C SER A 813 25.97 -4.57 22.08
N SER A 814 26.93 -5.28 21.47
CA SER A 814 28.21 -5.61 22.12
C SER A 814 29.32 -5.76 21.07
N TRP A 815 30.57 -5.51 21.48
CA TRP A 815 31.76 -5.65 20.63
C TRP A 815 33.03 -5.88 21.42
N GLY A 816 34.00 -6.53 20.80
CA GLY A 816 35.32 -6.77 21.39
C GLY A 816 36.19 -5.51 21.42
N GLY A 817 37.17 -5.47 22.32
CA GLY A 817 38.02 -4.30 22.57
C GLY A 817 38.91 -3.84 21.40
N LYS A 818 38.81 -4.48 20.22
CA LYS A 818 39.46 -4.05 18.99
C LYS A 818 38.61 -3.06 18.19
N PHE A 819 37.34 -2.98 18.49
CA PHE A 819 36.45 -1.97 17.92
C PHE A 819 36.54 -0.67 18.71
N VAL A 820 36.55 0.43 17.98
CA VAL A 820 36.50 1.79 18.51
C VAL A 820 35.14 2.38 18.20
N PRO A 821 34.29 2.70 19.18
CA PRO A 821 33.07 3.44 18.96
C PRO A 821 33.40 4.90 18.69
N LEU A 822 32.78 5.47 17.66
CA LEU A 822 33.12 6.82 17.16
C LEU A 822 32.03 7.85 17.44
N LEU A 823 30.78 7.44 17.42
CA LEU A 823 29.64 8.30 17.69
C LEU A 823 28.76 7.72 18.79
N ARG A 824 28.22 8.60 19.61
CA ARG A 824 27.22 8.33 20.63
C ARG A 824 25.96 9.09 20.31
N SER A 825 24.83 8.42 20.35
CA SER A 825 23.53 9.06 20.16
C SER A 825 22.44 8.32 20.91
N ASN A 826 21.36 9.02 21.24
CA ASN A 826 20.18 8.45 21.89
C ASN A 826 18.96 9.33 21.67
N ASP A 827 17.79 8.76 21.69
CA ASP A 827 16.55 9.53 21.74
C ASP A 827 16.40 10.21 23.12
N PRO A 828 15.69 11.33 23.22
CA PRO A 828 15.51 12.04 24.48
C PRO A 828 14.96 11.14 25.59
N GLY A 829 15.62 11.12 26.74
CA GLY A 829 15.23 10.30 27.88
C GLY A 829 15.70 8.85 27.87
N GLU A 830 16.41 8.43 26.83
CA GLU A 830 16.97 7.07 26.72
C GLU A 830 18.47 7.01 27.06
N PRO A 831 18.98 5.82 27.43
CA PRO A 831 20.40 5.60 27.61
C PRO A 831 21.20 5.85 26.33
N PRO A 832 22.41 6.41 26.39
CA PRO A 832 23.29 6.58 25.26
C PRO A 832 23.65 5.25 24.58
N GLN A 833 23.78 5.26 23.25
CA GLN A 833 24.17 4.14 22.42
C GLN A 833 25.41 4.48 21.61
N ASP A 834 26.46 3.67 21.73
CA ASP A 834 27.78 3.88 21.10
C ASP A 834 28.00 2.95 19.89
N GLY A 835 27.11 1.97 19.67
CA GLY A 835 27.28 0.95 18.63
C GLY A 835 26.83 1.33 17.23
N GLY A 836 26.49 2.62 16.99
CA GLY A 836 26.00 3.11 15.70
C GLY A 836 27.06 3.31 14.63
N LEU A 837 28.30 3.65 15.02
CA LEU A 837 29.47 3.74 14.15
C LEU A 837 30.66 3.15 14.86
N LEU A 838 31.10 1.98 14.39
CA LEU A 838 32.25 1.25 14.94
C LEU A 838 33.34 1.07 13.90
N ARG A 839 34.59 1.31 14.29
CA ARG A 839 35.77 1.07 13.47
C ARG A 839 36.68 0.03 14.11
N ALA A 840 37.28 -0.84 13.30
CA ALA A 840 38.32 -1.75 13.77
C ALA A 840 39.44 -1.88 12.74
N SER A 841 40.70 -1.83 13.21
CA SER A 841 41.86 -2.21 12.37
C SER A 841 41.93 -3.74 12.27
N TYR A 842 42.05 -4.27 11.04
CA TYR A 842 42.20 -5.70 10.80
C TYR A 842 43.29 -5.96 9.75
N GLY A 843 44.39 -6.54 10.16
CA GLY A 843 45.60 -6.60 9.32
C GLY A 843 46.14 -5.20 9.03
N LYS A 844 46.19 -4.87 7.74
CA LYS A 844 46.64 -3.55 7.25
C LYS A 844 45.50 -2.58 6.91
N GLY A 845 44.26 -3.02 6.99
CA GLY A 845 43.08 -2.27 6.56
C GLY A 845 42.10 -1.99 7.69
N THR A 846 40.97 -1.43 7.32
CA THR A 846 39.94 -0.94 8.22
C THR A 846 38.59 -1.59 7.94
N TYR A 847 37.95 -2.06 8.98
CA TYR A 847 36.55 -2.50 8.97
C TYR A 847 35.69 -1.45 9.65
N VAL A 848 34.62 -1.03 9.01
CA VAL A 848 33.64 -0.08 9.57
C VAL A 848 32.25 -0.68 9.53
N TYR A 849 31.58 -0.67 10.66
CA TYR A 849 30.14 -0.93 10.75
C TYR A 849 29.41 0.38 10.97
N THR A 850 28.33 0.63 10.23
CA THR A 850 27.45 1.77 10.48
C THR A 850 25.97 1.37 10.48
N GLY A 851 25.30 1.69 11.57
CA GLY A 851 23.84 1.66 11.71
C GLY A 851 23.18 3.00 11.42
N TYR A 852 23.94 4.05 11.12
CA TYR A 852 23.41 5.36 10.76
C TYR A 852 22.71 5.30 9.37
N ALA A 853 21.56 6.00 9.23
CA ALA A 853 20.66 5.87 8.09
C ALA A 853 21.15 6.64 6.84
N PHE A 854 22.40 6.40 6.40
CA PHE A 854 22.98 7.06 5.22
C PHE A 854 22.17 6.83 3.93
N PHE A 855 21.52 5.68 3.80
CA PHE A 855 20.68 5.33 2.66
C PHE A 855 19.47 6.25 2.46
N ARG A 856 19.07 7.00 3.50
CA ARG A 856 18.04 8.04 3.44
C ARG A 856 18.67 9.42 3.25
N GLN A 857 19.76 9.69 3.98
CA GLN A 857 20.36 11.01 4.04
C GLN A 857 21.08 11.40 2.72
N LEU A 858 21.79 10.44 2.10
CA LEU A 858 22.56 10.72 0.89
C LEU A 858 21.63 11.02 -0.30
N PRO A 859 20.60 10.23 -0.62
CA PRO A 859 19.65 10.57 -1.68
C PRO A 859 18.84 11.84 -1.40
N TYR A 860 18.61 12.17 -0.13
CA TYR A 860 17.99 13.45 0.24
C TYR A 860 18.96 14.65 0.10
N GLY A 861 20.25 14.38 -0.04
CA GLY A 861 21.30 15.37 -0.26
C GLY A 861 21.72 16.11 1.01
N VAL A 862 21.77 15.42 2.17
CA VAL A 862 22.27 15.99 3.43
C VAL A 862 23.78 16.18 3.36
N PRO A 863 24.31 17.45 3.40
CA PRO A 863 25.73 17.70 3.16
C PRO A 863 26.65 17.01 4.17
N GLY A 864 26.34 17.10 5.46
CA GLY A 864 27.16 16.51 6.52
C GLY A 864 27.19 14.99 6.45
N ALA A 865 26.05 14.34 6.12
CA ALA A 865 26.02 12.90 5.93
C ALA A 865 26.92 12.46 4.77
N LEU A 866 26.94 13.24 3.67
CA LEU A 866 27.81 12.95 2.53
C LEU A 866 29.30 13.11 2.89
N ARG A 867 29.69 14.18 3.61
CA ARG A 867 31.06 14.37 4.12
C ARG A 867 31.50 13.20 5.00
N LEU A 868 30.69 12.85 5.98
CA LEU A 868 30.99 11.75 6.90
C LEU A 868 31.10 10.42 6.15
N PHE A 869 30.21 10.14 5.20
CA PHE A 869 30.27 8.89 4.45
C PHE A 869 31.53 8.80 3.56
N VAL A 870 31.94 9.91 2.94
CA VAL A 870 33.20 9.97 2.17
C VAL A 870 34.42 9.74 3.07
N ASN A 871 34.43 10.30 4.27
CA ASN A 871 35.51 10.05 5.24
C ASN A 871 35.54 8.57 5.69
N ILE A 872 34.36 7.96 5.92
CA ILE A 872 34.27 6.52 6.24
C ILE A 872 34.86 5.67 5.11
N LEU A 873 34.61 6.03 3.85
CA LEU A 873 35.21 5.34 2.70
C LEU A 873 36.73 5.47 2.69
N SER A 874 37.26 6.67 3.06
CA SER A 874 38.68 6.99 3.06
C SER A 874 39.42 6.46 4.29
N ALA A 875 38.75 5.68 5.16
CA ALA A 875 39.29 5.19 6.41
C ALA A 875 40.39 4.14 6.21
N HIS A 876 41.60 4.60 5.93
CA HIS A 876 42.81 3.77 5.89
C HIS A 876 43.86 4.34 6.80
N GLN A 877 44.71 3.44 7.33
CA GLN A 877 45.83 3.86 8.22
C GLN A 877 46.98 4.51 7.44
#